data_d2c9a0dec6a9a921aaf3d7e1e0e1533c
#
_entry.id   d2c9a0dec6a9a921aaf3d7e1e0e1533c
#
_cell.length_a   1.000
_cell.length_b   1.000
_cell.length_c   1.000
_cell.angle_alpha   90.00
_cell.angle_beta   90.00
_cell.angle_gamma   90.00
#
_symmetry.space_group_name_H-M   'P 1'
#
loop_
_entity.id
_entity.type
_entity.pdbx_description
1 polymer ?
#
loop_
_entity_poly.entity_id
_entity_poly.type
_entity_poly.pdbx_seq_one_letter_code
_entity_poly.pdbx_strand_id
1 'polypeptide(L)'
;MRNLHSFFIALSSSLLMVSTASHAQALLNRPMLQEGKTTLYQRVLTTPTCKLFAKPGDQTGASQEAFSRFYVYQRQQNAGKNFVEVGPDTTGKKIGWLDAACTVEWKMQMSLAFTNPANRNLSLFFKDRQSIEKILDSADPASTYAPILDRMSKVGRDPLVVAREPELFVDFRKNFYLLPILQAEEVMSDGGFNVRLLEVASVSRQDPNANPAVTPQVVQSSIKAFSAGVVFVIDSTLSMDPYIERTRSVIKNIYARMEKEKLGDKVKFGLVAFRSALSAVPAIEYNTRQYADPTKVKNGADFCEKIKDLKATKISTPKFDEDPYAGVKVALEKINWNEFGGRYIVLVTDAGALDSNDPLSTTGFDAQAIRELAKEKGVALYVLHLKTPAGVKNHQSAQRQYETLSFNSIANRPLYYPVDAGQVNVFGDTIATLGESLVSQIKQASMGEPVAGSALNAAPTPPAAAPAPAPSTPSAAIARDAALIGHAMQLAYLGSATGTKAPPFFKAWISDRDLVKQNIPTTEVRVLLTKAQLSDMSAAVKEIVEAANSSLVSPTAMFERLRSVAATMGRDPNQLRQGRSENLSKLVLGEYLEGLPYKSDVLGLDEEAWKSMSVAAQTQFIIRLNTKLRQYQSFNEDASAWVSLAKGSDPSESVYPVPLESLP
;
A
#
# COMPACT_ATOMS: atom_id res chain seq x y z
N MET A 1 62.37 25.04 -45.44
CA MET A 1 61.00 25.16 -44.79
C MET A 1 59.97 24.18 -45.40
N ARG A 2 60.33 22.91 -45.57
CA ARG A 2 59.43 21.94 -46.21
C ARG A 2 59.11 20.70 -45.33
N ASN A 3 59.67 20.59 -44.14
CA ASN A 3 59.52 19.42 -43.29
C ASN A 3 58.70 19.66 -41.99
N LEU A 4 58.09 20.88 -41.78
CA LEU A 4 57.36 21.17 -40.58
C LEU A 4 55.86 20.92 -40.73
N HIS A 5 55.28 20.83 -41.94
CA HIS A 5 53.87 20.62 -42.18
C HIS A 5 53.44 19.15 -42.12
N SER A 6 54.33 18.21 -42.37
CA SER A 6 54.02 16.78 -42.34
C SER A 6 53.95 16.23 -40.93
N PHE A 7 54.54 16.86 -39.92
CA PHE A 7 54.57 16.41 -38.55
C PHE A 7 53.25 16.79 -37.78
N PHE A 8 52.64 17.92 -38.16
CA PHE A 8 51.38 18.36 -37.54
C PHE A 8 50.15 17.58 -38.03
N ILE A 9 50.13 17.05 -39.24
CA ILE A 9 49.02 16.27 -39.78
C ILE A 9 49.03 14.86 -39.18
N ALA A 10 50.18 14.28 -38.89
CA ALA A 10 50.26 12.97 -38.24
C ALA A 10 49.84 13.00 -36.75
N LEU A 11 50.12 14.13 -36.06
CA LEU A 11 49.73 14.27 -34.65
C LEU A 11 48.20 14.53 -34.46
N SER A 12 47.57 15.25 -35.39
CA SER A 12 46.13 15.49 -35.34
C SER A 12 45.29 14.24 -35.70
N SER A 13 45.80 13.39 -36.60
CA SER A 13 45.13 12.13 -36.95
C SER A 13 45.18 11.08 -35.83
N SER A 14 46.29 11.03 -35.07
CA SER A 14 46.40 10.12 -33.91
C SER A 14 45.56 10.59 -32.71
N LEU A 15 45.36 11.89 -32.51
CA LEU A 15 44.49 12.41 -31.44
C LEU A 15 42.99 12.15 -31.74
N LEU A 16 42.58 12.23 -33.01
CA LEU A 16 41.21 11.89 -33.39
C LEU A 16 40.89 10.39 -33.27
N MET A 17 41.84 9.50 -33.57
CA MET A 17 41.62 8.05 -33.41
C MET A 17 41.60 7.63 -31.94
N VAL A 18 42.36 8.26 -31.06
CA VAL A 18 42.31 7.95 -29.61
C VAL A 18 41.00 8.43 -28.99
N SER A 19 40.46 9.57 -29.42
CA SER A 19 39.17 10.05 -28.90
C SER A 19 37.98 9.20 -29.36
N THR A 20 37.99 8.70 -30.59
CA THR A 20 36.92 7.82 -31.09
C THR A 20 36.98 6.42 -30.47
N ALA A 21 38.19 5.89 -30.24
CA ALA A 21 38.36 4.61 -29.54
C ALA A 21 37.91 4.69 -28.07
N SER A 22 38.21 5.78 -27.36
CA SER A 22 37.74 6.00 -25.97
C SER A 22 36.23 6.14 -25.88
N HIS A 23 35.60 6.81 -26.81
CA HIS A 23 34.14 6.93 -26.84
C HIS A 23 33.47 5.60 -27.21
N ALA A 24 34.01 4.84 -28.16
CA ALA A 24 33.50 3.51 -28.49
C ALA A 24 33.67 2.52 -27.33
N GLN A 25 34.79 2.57 -26.62
CA GLN A 25 35.06 1.71 -25.47
C GLN A 25 34.20 2.09 -24.25
N ALA A 26 33.88 3.37 -24.07
CA ALA A 26 32.95 3.84 -23.06
C ALA A 26 31.47 3.42 -23.34
N LEU A 27 31.09 3.31 -24.60
CA LEU A 27 29.78 2.80 -25.02
C LEU A 27 29.65 1.28 -24.84
N LEU A 28 30.76 0.52 -25.07
CA LEU A 28 30.79 -0.93 -24.90
C LEU A 28 30.69 -1.39 -23.41
N ASN A 29 30.95 -0.49 -22.47
CA ASN A 29 30.92 -0.77 -21.04
C ASN A 29 29.66 -0.29 -20.34
N ARG A 30 28.57 0.02 -21.06
CA ARG A 30 27.27 0.40 -20.46
C ARG A 30 26.26 -0.71 -20.68
N PRO A 31 25.26 -0.84 -19.79
CA PRO A 31 24.14 -1.74 -20.01
C PRO A 31 23.37 -1.36 -21.29
N MET A 32 22.69 -2.35 -21.86
CA MET A 32 21.82 -2.15 -23.01
C MET A 32 20.66 -1.22 -22.64
N LEU A 33 20.32 -0.32 -23.54
CA LEU A 33 19.14 0.53 -23.41
C LEU A 33 17.86 -0.27 -23.69
N GLN A 34 16.76 0.13 -23.08
CA GLN A 34 15.43 -0.34 -23.47
C GLN A 34 15.14 0.13 -24.91
N GLU A 35 14.34 -0.63 -25.61
CA GLU A 35 13.98 -0.33 -27.00
C GLU A 35 13.36 1.06 -27.13
N GLY A 36 13.88 1.88 -28.04
CA GLY A 36 13.44 3.25 -28.27
C GLY A 36 13.80 4.25 -27.15
N LYS A 37 14.66 3.87 -26.18
CA LYS A 37 15.05 4.75 -25.06
C LYS A 37 16.51 5.14 -25.14
N THR A 38 16.83 6.34 -24.63
CA THR A 38 18.17 6.92 -24.63
C THR A 38 18.84 6.93 -23.24
N THR A 39 18.06 6.79 -22.17
CA THR A 39 18.53 6.85 -20.78
C THR A 39 18.14 5.65 -19.92
N LEU A 40 17.14 4.88 -20.33
CA LEU A 40 16.62 3.76 -19.57
C LEU A 40 17.31 2.45 -19.94
N TYR A 41 17.99 1.84 -18.98
CA TYR A 41 18.70 0.57 -19.17
C TYR A 41 17.77 -0.64 -19.01
N GLN A 42 18.10 -1.73 -19.73
CA GLN A 42 17.48 -3.02 -19.53
C GLN A 42 17.91 -3.62 -18.19
N ARG A 43 16.95 -4.14 -17.44
CA ARG A 43 17.14 -4.85 -16.19
C ARG A 43 16.34 -6.14 -16.18
N VAL A 44 16.80 -7.12 -15.40
CA VAL A 44 16.11 -8.39 -15.19
C VAL A 44 16.10 -8.74 -13.71
N LEU A 45 15.06 -9.51 -13.32
CA LEU A 45 14.95 -10.21 -12.04
C LEU A 45 15.17 -11.69 -12.27
N THR A 46 15.89 -12.36 -11.37
CA THR A 46 16.00 -13.81 -11.36
C THR A 46 14.76 -14.47 -10.76
N THR A 47 14.40 -15.63 -11.27
CA THR A 47 13.41 -16.55 -10.68
C THR A 47 14.12 -17.63 -9.85
N PRO A 48 13.41 -18.46 -9.05
CA PRO A 48 14.00 -19.62 -8.41
C PRO A 48 14.72 -20.52 -9.43
N THR A 49 15.78 -21.20 -9.00
CA THR A 49 16.59 -22.13 -9.82
C THR A 49 17.50 -21.48 -10.87
N CYS A 50 17.55 -20.15 -10.96
CA CYS A 50 18.44 -19.43 -11.87
C CYS A 50 19.91 -19.64 -11.50
N LYS A 51 20.79 -19.78 -12.51
CA LYS A 51 22.22 -19.93 -12.31
C LYS A 51 23.01 -18.90 -13.12
N LEU A 52 24.04 -18.37 -12.50
CA LEU A 52 25.01 -17.48 -13.15
C LEU A 52 26.16 -18.30 -13.70
N PHE A 53 26.37 -18.23 -14.99
CA PHE A 53 27.41 -18.95 -15.74
C PHE A 53 28.55 -18.02 -16.10
N ALA A 54 29.77 -18.55 -16.20
CA ALA A 54 30.90 -17.78 -16.70
C ALA A 54 30.79 -17.49 -18.22
N LYS A 55 30.24 -18.46 -18.97
CA LYS A 55 29.98 -18.34 -20.42
C LYS A 55 28.61 -18.92 -20.77
N PRO A 56 27.96 -18.46 -21.87
CA PRO A 56 26.71 -19.03 -22.35
C PRO A 56 26.86 -20.53 -22.67
N GLY A 57 26.03 -21.36 -22.08
CA GLY A 57 26.00 -22.81 -22.32
C GLY A 57 26.89 -23.65 -21.40
N ASP A 58 27.58 -23.04 -20.45
CA ASP A 58 28.31 -23.78 -19.41
C ASP A 58 27.36 -24.70 -18.63
N GLN A 59 27.85 -25.87 -18.23
CA GLN A 59 27.07 -26.87 -17.49
C GLN A 59 26.99 -26.54 -15.99
N THR A 60 27.96 -25.82 -15.47
CA THR A 60 28.05 -25.44 -14.05
C THR A 60 27.92 -23.93 -13.91
N GLY A 61 27.10 -23.51 -12.94
CA GLY A 61 26.88 -22.08 -12.63
C GLY A 61 26.57 -21.89 -11.16
N ALA A 62 26.89 -20.71 -10.64
CA ALA A 62 26.56 -20.32 -9.27
C ALA A 62 25.04 -20.07 -9.15
N SER A 63 24.39 -20.71 -8.17
CA SER A 63 22.97 -20.49 -7.89
C SER A 63 22.71 -19.04 -7.56
N GLN A 64 21.66 -18.47 -8.15
CA GLN A 64 21.18 -17.12 -7.86
C GLN A 64 19.89 -17.18 -7.07
N GLU A 65 19.80 -16.35 -6.05
CA GLU A 65 18.57 -16.18 -5.30
C GLU A 65 17.48 -15.56 -6.19
N ALA A 66 16.23 -15.95 -5.98
CA ALA A 66 15.11 -15.28 -6.62
C ALA A 66 15.08 -13.79 -6.25
N PHE A 67 14.61 -12.94 -7.17
CA PHE A 67 14.56 -11.48 -7.05
C PHE A 67 15.91 -10.74 -7.13
N SER A 68 17.02 -11.44 -7.39
CA SER A 68 18.28 -10.74 -7.69
C SER A 68 18.11 -9.86 -8.93
N ARG A 69 18.51 -8.59 -8.81
CA ARG A 69 18.32 -7.57 -9.85
C ARG A 69 19.64 -7.33 -10.58
N PHE A 70 19.61 -7.40 -11.89
CA PHE A 70 20.78 -7.19 -12.70
C PHE A 70 20.48 -6.26 -13.88
N TYR A 71 21.48 -5.48 -14.29
CA TYR A 71 21.50 -4.77 -15.56
C TYR A 71 21.97 -5.71 -16.66
N VAL A 72 21.36 -5.60 -17.85
CA VAL A 72 21.70 -6.42 -19.02
C VAL A 72 22.73 -5.70 -19.88
N TYR A 73 23.88 -6.33 -20.10
CA TYR A 73 24.97 -5.77 -20.91
C TYR A 73 25.00 -6.32 -22.33
N GLN A 74 24.58 -7.57 -22.50
CA GLN A 74 24.54 -8.22 -23.80
C GLN A 74 23.49 -9.34 -23.82
N ARG A 75 22.98 -9.63 -25.00
CA ARG A 75 22.12 -10.81 -25.26
C ARG A 75 22.80 -11.70 -26.29
N GLN A 76 22.83 -12.99 -26.07
CA GLN A 76 23.45 -13.97 -26.96
C GLN A 76 22.61 -15.25 -27.02
N GLN A 77 22.50 -15.81 -28.21
CA GLN A 77 21.93 -17.16 -28.40
C GLN A 77 23.05 -18.20 -28.45
N ASN A 78 22.88 -19.31 -27.72
CA ASN A 78 23.78 -20.45 -27.76
C ASN A 78 22.97 -21.76 -27.68
N ALA A 79 23.20 -22.66 -28.64
CA ALA A 79 22.52 -23.96 -28.74
C ALA A 79 20.98 -23.87 -28.61
N GLY A 80 20.36 -22.86 -29.24
CA GLY A 80 18.91 -22.65 -29.21
C GLY A 80 18.36 -22.00 -27.95
N LYS A 81 19.20 -21.69 -26.96
CA LYS A 81 18.83 -20.96 -25.75
C LYS A 81 19.30 -19.52 -25.81
N ASN A 82 18.53 -18.63 -25.22
CA ASN A 82 18.87 -17.21 -25.09
C ASN A 82 19.53 -16.96 -23.73
N PHE A 83 20.65 -16.26 -23.73
CA PHE A 83 21.41 -15.85 -22.55
C PHE A 83 21.53 -14.34 -22.46
N VAL A 84 21.61 -13.81 -21.26
CA VAL A 84 21.85 -12.40 -20.97
C VAL A 84 23.11 -12.23 -20.13
N GLU A 85 24.05 -11.40 -20.59
CA GLU A 85 25.22 -10.98 -19.81
C GLU A 85 24.78 -9.92 -18.82
N VAL A 86 25.11 -10.11 -17.55
CA VAL A 86 24.58 -9.28 -16.48
C VAL A 86 25.66 -8.67 -15.60
N GLY A 87 25.32 -7.54 -14.99
CA GLY A 87 26.11 -6.85 -13.98
C GLY A 87 25.24 -6.21 -12.90
N PRO A 88 25.80 -5.92 -11.71
CA PRO A 88 25.06 -5.40 -10.57
C PRO A 88 24.67 -3.92 -10.72
N ASP A 89 25.38 -3.17 -11.52
CA ASP A 89 25.28 -1.71 -11.65
C ASP A 89 25.48 -1.25 -13.10
N THR A 90 25.61 0.05 -13.32
CA THR A 90 25.77 0.66 -14.64
C THR A 90 27.22 1.07 -14.94
N THR A 91 28.19 0.69 -14.09
CA THR A 91 29.59 1.13 -14.19
C THR A 91 30.42 0.32 -15.18
N GLY A 92 29.85 -0.74 -15.76
CA GLY A 92 30.55 -1.64 -16.70
C GLY A 92 31.05 -2.94 -16.09
N LYS A 93 30.77 -3.18 -14.81
CA LYS A 93 31.11 -4.43 -14.12
C LYS A 93 30.19 -5.54 -14.58
N LYS A 94 30.70 -6.50 -15.34
CA LYS A 94 30.03 -7.70 -15.78
C LYS A 94 30.41 -8.87 -14.86
N ILE A 95 29.43 -9.71 -14.46
CA ILE A 95 29.66 -10.79 -13.52
C ILE A 95 29.39 -12.18 -14.11
N GLY A 96 28.74 -12.27 -15.26
CA GLY A 96 28.47 -13.54 -15.93
C GLY A 96 27.17 -13.53 -16.74
N TRP A 97 26.68 -14.73 -17.04
CA TRP A 97 25.56 -14.97 -17.94
C TRP A 97 24.41 -15.71 -17.23
N LEU A 98 23.19 -15.29 -17.48
CA LEU A 98 21.97 -15.98 -17.04
C LEU A 98 21.24 -16.54 -18.25
N ASP A 99 20.59 -17.71 -18.09
CA ASP A 99 19.60 -18.20 -19.06
C ASP A 99 18.38 -17.25 -19.02
N ALA A 100 18.01 -16.70 -20.15
CA ALA A 100 16.88 -15.78 -20.24
C ALA A 100 15.55 -16.43 -19.78
N ALA A 101 15.44 -17.77 -19.88
CA ALA A 101 14.26 -18.50 -19.42
C ALA A 101 14.05 -18.46 -17.90
N CYS A 102 15.09 -18.17 -17.11
CA CYS A 102 14.99 -17.99 -15.66
C CYS A 102 15.00 -16.52 -15.24
N THR A 103 14.75 -15.59 -16.16
CA THR A 103 14.71 -14.16 -15.87
C THR A 103 13.39 -13.54 -16.29
N VAL A 104 13.00 -12.47 -15.58
CA VAL A 104 11.85 -11.63 -15.90
C VAL A 104 12.33 -10.20 -16.11
N GLU A 105 11.85 -9.56 -17.16
CA GLU A 105 12.17 -8.15 -17.43
C GLU A 105 11.69 -7.25 -16.29
N TRP A 106 12.57 -6.32 -15.87
CA TRP A 106 12.30 -5.35 -14.81
C TRP A 106 12.36 -3.93 -15.36
N LYS A 107 11.33 -3.55 -16.12
CA LYS A 107 11.33 -2.29 -16.88
C LYS A 107 11.20 -1.06 -15.98
N MET A 108 10.49 -1.18 -14.87
CA MET A 108 10.25 -0.10 -13.91
C MET A 108 10.25 -0.64 -12.49
N GLN A 109 10.44 0.24 -11.49
CA GLN A 109 10.53 -0.14 -10.07
C GLN A 109 9.15 -0.41 -9.43
N MET A 110 8.12 -0.57 -10.23
CA MET A 110 6.75 -0.81 -9.78
C MET A 110 6.39 -2.28 -9.83
N SER A 111 5.76 -2.76 -8.77
CA SER A 111 5.16 -4.08 -8.68
C SER A 111 3.71 -3.94 -8.25
N LEU A 112 2.85 -4.81 -8.75
CA LEU A 112 1.49 -4.90 -8.24
C LEU A 112 1.44 -5.75 -6.98
N ALA A 113 0.53 -5.41 -6.09
CA ALA A 113 0.12 -6.24 -4.96
C ALA A 113 -1.39 -6.46 -5.04
N PHE A 114 -1.87 -7.67 -4.73
CA PHE A 114 -3.31 -7.93 -4.67
C PHE A 114 -3.97 -7.09 -3.58
N THR A 115 -5.14 -6.55 -3.87
CA THR A 115 -6.05 -6.05 -2.83
C THR A 115 -6.77 -7.21 -2.16
N ASN A 116 -7.35 -6.99 -0.99
CA ASN A 116 -8.12 -8.05 -0.31
C ASN A 116 -9.36 -8.43 -1.14
N PRO A 117 -9.62 -9.73 -1.40
CA PRO A 117 -10.69 -10.18 -2.29
C PRO A 117 -12.10 -10.19 -1.66
N ALA A 118 -12.29 -9.71 -0.42
CA ALA A 118 -13.54 -9.85 0.33
C ALA A 118 -14.80 -9.26 -0.36
N ASN A 119 -14.64 -8.24 -1.21
CA ASN A 119 -15.76 -7.53 -1.86
C ASN A 119 -15.70 -7.55 -3.39
N ARG A 120 -14.89 -8.41 -3.95
CA ARG A 120 -14.69 -8.50 -5.40
C ARG A 120 -14.50 -9.94 -5.89
N ASN A 121 -14.54 -10.13 -7.18
CA ASN A 121 -14.15 -11.40 -7.78
C ASN A 121 -12.64 -11.61 -7.65
N LEU A 122 -12.21 -12.88 -7.62
CA LEU A 122 -10.80 -13.23 -7.72
C LEU A 122 -10.25 -12.82 -9.08
N SER A 123 -9.05 -12.24 -9.08
CA SER A 123 -8.38 -11.87 -10.32
C SER A 123 -8.01 -13.11 -11.13
N LEU A 124 -8.36 -13.12 -12.40
CA LEU A 124 -7.92 -14.12 -13.37
C LEU A 124 -6.83 -13.52 -14.25
N PHE A 125 -5.80 -14.32 -14.51
CA PHE A 125 -4.67 -13.99 -15.36
C PHE A 125 -4.87 -14.64 -16.73
N PHE A 126 -5.09 -13.83 -17.75
CA PHE A 126 -5.44 -14.27 -19.10
C PHE A 126 -4.20 -14.45 -19.97
N LYS A 127 -4.28 -15.34 -20.95
CA LYS A 127 -3.22 -15.58 -21.94
C LYS A 127 -3.00 -14.40 -22.86
N ASP A 128 -4.06 -13.67 -23.17
CA ASP A 128 -4.04 -12.55 -24.10
C ASP A 128 -4.96 -11.41 -23.63
N ARG A 129 -4.68 -10.23 -24.14
CA ARG A 129 -5.42 -9.00 -23.84
C ARG A 129 -6.85 -9.05 -24.37
N GLN A 130 -7.05 -9.62 -25.56
CA GLN A 130 -8.35 -9.62 -26.24
C GLN A 130 -9.41 -10.37 -25.45
N SER A 131 -9.01 -11.39 -24.68
CA SER A 131 -9.92 -12.12 -23.79
C SER A 131 -10.51 -11.23 -22.70
N ILE A 132 -9.74 -10.25 -22.19
CA ILE A 132 -10.21 -9.28 -21.19
C ILE A 132 -11.08 -8.23 -21.88
N GLU A 133 -10.64 -7.69 -23.01
CA GLU A 133 -11.37 -6.67 -23.76
C GLU A 133 -12.79 -7.13 -24.10
N LYS A 134 -12.96 -8.36 -24.55
CA LYS A 134 -14.30 -8.93 -24.81
C LYS A 134 -15.25 -8.89 -23.61
N ILE A 135 -14.71 -8.96 -22.39
CA ILE A 135 -15.52 -8.86 -21.17
C ILE A 135 -15.85 -7.40 -20.89
N LEU A 136 -14.86 -6.51 -21.02
CA LEU A 136 -15.01 -5.08 -20.74
C LEU A 136 -15.91 -4.35 -21.74
N ASP A 137 -15.87 -4.76 -23.02
CA ASP A 137 -16.67 -4.23 -24.12
C ASP A 137 -18.06 -4.87 -24.20
N SER A 138 -18.39 -5.74 -23.26
CA SER A 138 -19.71 -6.38 -23.20
C SER A 138 -20.71 -5.46 -22.52
N ALA A 139 -21.90 -5.33 -23.10
CA ALA A 139 -23.02 -4.65 -22.43
C ALA A 139 -23.43 -5.31 -21.10
N ASP A 140 -23.09 -6.58 -20.90
CA ASP A 140 -23.23 -7.31 -19.63
C ASP A 140 -21.93 -8.08 -19.33
N PRO A 141 -20.95 -7.43 -18.71
CA PRO A 141 -19.69 -8.07 -18.32
C PRO A 141 -19.89 -9.27 -17.39
N ALA A 142 -20.91 -9.24 -16.53
CA ALA A 142 -21.20 -10.32 -15.58
C ALA A 142 -21.56 -11.63 -16.30
N SER A 143 -22.46 -11.56 -17.26
CA SER A 143 -22.87 -12.73 -18.08
C SER A 143 -21.72 -13.25 -18.95
N THR A 144 -20.88 -12.36 -19.47
CA THR A 144 -19.71 -12.76 -20.29
C THR A 144 -18.62 -13.42 -19.44
N TYR A 145 -18.44 -12.97 -18.21
CA TYR A 145 -17.41 -13.48 -17.29
C TYR A 145 -17.84 -14.76 -16.53
N ALA A 146 -19.13 -14.90 -16.23
CA ALA A 146 -19.67 -16.02 -15.45
C ALA A 146 -19.28 -17.42 -15.96
N PRO A 147 -19.29 -17.74 -17.28
CA PRO A 147 -18.88 -19.05 -17.78
C PRO A 147 -17.40 -19.38 -17.49
N ILE A 148 -16.53 -18.36 -17.50
CA ILE A 148 -15.09 -18.54 -17.20
C ILE A 148 -14.93 -18.85 -15.71
N LEU A 149 -15.60 -18.08 -14.84
CA LEU A 149 -15.60 -18.32 -13.39
C LEU A 149 -16.15 -19.71 -13.05
N ASP A 150 -17.23 -20.14 -13.69
CA ASP A 150 -17.84 -21.46 -13.47
C ASP A 150 -16.87 -22.60 -13.85
N ARG A 151 -16.21 -22.50 -15.01
CA ARG A 151 -15.17 -23.48 -15.38
C ARG A 151 -13.99 -23.47 -14.42
N MET A 152 -13.51 -22.28 -14.01
CA MET A 152 -12.42 -22.18 -13.04
C MET A 152 -12.80 -22.79 -11.67
N SER A 153 -14.05 -22.64 -11.25
CA SER A 153 -14.53 -23.19 -9.97
C SER A 153 -14.74 -24.71 -10.03
N LYS A 154 -15.34 -25.24 -11.10
CA LYS A 154 -15.69 -26.67 -11.22
C LYS A 154 -14.53 -27.54 -11.70
N VAL A 155 -13.72 -27.04 -12.62
CA VAL A 155 -12.67 -27.79 -13.29
C VAL A 155 -11.26 -27.33 -12.87
N GLY A 156 -11.15 -26.17 -12.23
CA GLY A 156 -9.87 -25.57 -11.82
C GLY A 156 -9.06 -24.96 -12.96
N ARG A 157 -9.57 -24.97 -14.19
CA ARG A 157 -8.88 -24.46 -15.40
C ARG A 157 -9.85 -23.93 -16.44
N ASP A 158 -9.39 -22.97 -17.22
CA ASP A 158 -10.07 -22.43 -18.40
C ASP A 158 -9.05 -22.23 -19.53
N PRO A 159 -9.41 -22.44 -20.82
CA PRO A 159 -8.48 -22.28 -21.95
C PRO A 159 -7.89 -20.88 -22.08
N LEU A 160 -8.59 -19.85 -21.63
CA LEU A 160 -8.18 -18.44 -21.72
C LEU A 160 -7.33 -18.01 -20.53
N VAL A 161 -7.31 -18.79 -19.43
CA VAL A 161 -6.71 -18.40 -18.16
C VAL A 161 -5.40 -19.14 -17.91
N VAL A 162 -4.35 -18.42 -17.52
CA VAL A 162 -3.03 -18.94 -17.13
C VAL A 162 -3.00 -19.30 -15.65
N ALA A 163 -3.55 -18.41 -14.82
CA ALA A 163 -3.54 -18.52 -13.38
C ALA A 163 -4.74 -17.80 -12.76
N ARG A 164 -5.03 -18.09 -11.50
CA ARG A 164 -6.05 -17.45 -10.67
C ARG A 164 -5.43 -16.96 -9.37
N GLU A 165 -5.86 -15.80 -8.90
CA GLU A 165 -5.58 -15.32 -7.56
C GLU A 165 -6.04 -16.35 -6.53
N PRO A 166 -5.28 -16.57 -5.43
CA PRO A 166 -5.72 -17.44 -4.35
C PRO A 166 -7.00 -16.94 -3.67
N GLU A 167 -7.80 -17.86 -3.13
CA GLU A 167 -9.04 -17.53 -2.40
C GLU A 167 -8.77 -16.76 -1.10
N LEU A 168 -7.63 -17.06 -0.46
CA LEU A 168 -7.18 -16.35 0.72
C LEU A 168 -6.27 -15.19 0.31
N PHE A 169 -6.34 -14.10 1.05
CA PHE A 169 -5.51 -12.91 0.75
C PHE A 169 -4.02 -13.21 0.93
N VAL A 170 -3.23 -12.88 -0.08
CA VAL A 170 -1.77 -12.99 -0.04
C VAL A 170 -1.18 -11.70 0.51
N ASP A 171 -0.82 -11.70 1.79
CA ASP A 171 -0.12 -10.57 2.40
C ASP A 171 1.26 -10.41 1.76
N PHE A 172 1.43 -9.34 1.00
CA PHE A 172 2.64 -9.03 0.24
C PHE A 172 3.91 -8.99 1.11
N ARG A 173 3.80 -8.59 2.38
CA ARG A 173 4.96 -8.47 3.28
C ARG A 173 5.34 -9.79 3.94
N LYS A 174 4.37 -10.64 4.23
CA LYS A 174 4.60 -11.95 4.89
C LYS A 174 4.97 -13.04 3.90
N ASN A 175 4.28 -13.07 2.78
CA ASN A 175 4.49 -14.03 1.70
C ASN A 175 4.91 -13.30 0.42
N PHE A 176 6.09 -12.66 0.48
CA PHE A 176 6.59 -11.75 -0.53
C PHE A 176 6.62 -12.38 -1.93
N TYR A 177 6.09 -11.66 -2.88
CA TYR A 177 6.07 -11.97 -4.31
C TYR A 177 6.26 -10.67 -5.10
N LEU A 178 6.56 -10.78 -6.38
CA LEU A 178 6.58 -9.65 -7.29
C LEU A 178 5.67 -9.92 -8.47
N LEU A 179 4.86 -8.92 -8.83
CA LEU A 179 4.11 -8.85 -10.08
C LEU A 179 4.66 -7.67 -10.90
N PRO A 180 5.84 -7.82 -11.55
CA PRO A 180 6.41 -6.79 -12.40
C PRO A 180 5.46 -6.45 -13.57
N ILE A 181 5.30 -5.17 -13.84
CA ILE A 181 4.53 -4.68 -14.97
C ILE A 181 5.44 -4.68 -16.20
N LEU A 182 5.08 -5.44 -17.22
CA LEU A 182 5.82 -5.56 -18.48
C LEU A 182 5.30 -4.60 -19.55
N GLN A 183 3.95 -4.50 -19.65
CA GLN A 183 3.25 -3.56 -20.50
C GLN A 183 1.99 -3.06 -19.79
N ALA A 184 1.51 -1.90 -20.20
CA ALA A 184 0.28 -1.32 -19.68
C ALA A 184 -0.45 -0.54 -20.78
N GLU A 185 -1.76 -0.65 -20.76
CA GLU A 185 -2.64 0.11 -21.65
C GLU A 185 -3.87 0.55 -20.85
N GLU A 186 -4.27 1.79 -21.01
CA GLU A 186 -5.48 2.32 -20.41
C GLU A 186 -6.62 2.25 -21.42
N VAL A 187 -7.71 1.61 -21.01
CA VAL A 187 -8.90 1.44 -21.83
C VAL A 187 -10.13 1.96 -21.09
N MET A 188 -11.08 2.50 -21.83
CA MET A 188 -12.39 2.85 -21.30
C MET A 188 -13.31 1.66 -21.49
N SER A 189 -13.88 1.14 -20.40
CA SER A 189 -14.87 0.06 -20.48
C SER A 189 -16.23 0.60 -20.96
N ASP A 190 -17.10 -0.29 -21.42
CA ASP A 190 -18.48 0.05 -21.81
C ASP A 190 -19.27 0.64 -20.62
N GLY A 191 -18.92 0.27 -19.39
CA GLY A 191 -19.45 0.85 -18.16
C GLY A 191 -18.95 2.26 -17.81
N GLY A 192 -18.09 2.87 -18.63
CA GLY A 192 -17.54 4.22 -18.44
C GLY A 192 -16.43 4.32 -17.40
N PHE A 193 -15.76 3.22 -17.06
CA PHE A 193 -14.63 3.19 -16.14
C PHE A 193 -13.30 3.14 -16.89
N ASN A 194 -12.34 3.94 -16.45
CA ASN A 194 -10.95 3.78 -16.87
C ASN A 194 -10.35 2.55 -16.19
N VAL A 195 -9.95 1.58 -17.01
CA VAL A 195 -9.36 0.30 -16.60
C VAL A 195 -7.98 0.19 -17.22
N ARG A 196 -7.00 -0.31 -16.49
CA ARG A 196 -5.69 -0.64 -17.04
C ARG A 196 -5.58 -2.12 -17.30
N LEU A 197 -5.27 -2.45 -18.54
CA LEU A 197 -4.88 -3.79 -18.96
C LEU A 197 -3.35 -3.88 -18.83
N LEU A 198 -2.89 -4.85 -18.07
CA LEU A 198 -1.49 -4.98 -17.70
C LEU A 198 -0.96 -6.35 -18.13
N GLU A 199 0.10 -6.37 -18.92
CA GLU A 199 0.91 -7.58 -19.05
C GLU A 199 1.84 -7.64 -17.83
N VAL A 200 1.78 -8.75 -17.07
CA VAL A 200 2.56 -8.94 -15.86
C VAL A 200 3.24 -10.30 -15.86
N ALA A 201 4.28 -10.44 -15.05
CA ALA A 201 4.82 -11.72 -14.66
C ALA A 201 4.62 -11.92 -13.16
N SER A 202 4.68 -13.16 -12.68
CA SER A 202 4.70 -13.45 -11.25
C SER A 202 6.00 -14.13 -10.87
N VAL A 203 6.71 -13.54 -9.93
CA VAL A 203 7.94 -14.09 -9.36
C VAL A 203 7.69 -14.34 -7.87
N SER A 204 7.94 -15.55 -7.41
CA SER A 204 7.88 -15.93 -6.01
C SER A 204 9.13 -16.71 -5.62
N ARG A 205 9.39 -16.88 -4.33
CA ARG A 205 10.53 -17.69 -3.85
C ARG A 205 10.32 -19.20 -4.02
N GLN A 206 9.14 -19.62 -4.44
CA GLN A 206 8.83 -21.04 -4.58
C GLN A 206 9.30 -21.59 -5.91
N ASP A 207 9.78 -22.84 -5.84
CA ASP A 207 9.81 -23.70 -7.01
C ASP A 207 8.38 -23.82 -7.58
N PRO A 208 8.16 -23.54 -8.87
CA PRO A 208 6.87 -23.68 -9.52
C PRO A 208 6.25 -25.08 -9.36
N ASN A 209 7.09 -26.08 -9.11
CA ASN A 209 6.69 -27.48 -8.93
C ASN A 209 6.39 -27.86 -7.46
N ALA A 210 6.71 -26.99 -6.49
CA ALA A 210 6.40 -27.21 -5.09
C ALA A 210 5.00 -26.65 -4.78
N ASN A 211 4.00 -27.51 -4.78
CA ASN A 211 2.63 -27.17 -4.40
C ASN A 211 2.32 -27.71 -3.00
N PRO A 212 2.57 -26.96 -1.91
CA PRO A 212 2.07 -27.36 -0.61
C PRO A 212 0.56 -27.11 -0.60
N ALA A 213 -0.20 -28.18 -0.78
CA ALA A 213 -1.64 -28.13 -0.63
C ALA A 213 -1.98 -27.63 0.79
N VAL A 214 -2.65 -26.49 0.90
CA VAL A 214 -3.24 -26.02 2.15
C VAL A 214 -4.31 -27.03 2.54
N THR A 215 -4.06 -27.82 3.59
CA THR A 215 -5.01 -28.85 4.00
C THR A 215 -6.21 -28.22 4.74
N PRO A 216 -7.42 -28.75 4.56
CA PRO A 216 -8.61 -28.25 5.28
C PRO A 216 -8.41 -28.21 6.80
N GLN A 217 -7.62 -29.13 7.37
CA GLN A 217 -7.32 -29.19 8.80
C GLN A 217 -6.51 -27.99 9.27
N VAL A 218 -5.54 -27.52 8.48
CA VAL A 218 -4.74 -26.32 8.80
C VAL A 218 -5.63 -25.08 8.77
N VAL A 219 -6.50 -24.96 7.79
CA VAL A 219 -7.48 -23.85 7.71
C VAL A 219 -8.38 -23.85 8.94
N GLN A 220 -8.95 -25.01 9.29
CA GLN A 220 -9.86 -25.15 10.43
C GLN A 220 -9.18 -24.82 11.77
N SER A 221 -7.98 -25.28 12.01
CA SER A 221 -7.23 -24.95 13.23
C SER A 221 -6.89 -23.47 13.31
N SER A 222 -6.50 -22.85 12.19
CA SER A 222 -6.20 -21.44 12.10
C SER A 222 -7.44 -20.57 12.35
N ILE A 223 -8.60 -20.93 11.78
CA ILE A 223 -9.86 -20.22 12.04
C ILE A 223 -10.18 -20.22 13.54
N LYS A 224 -10.03 -21.37 14.23
CA LYS A 224 -10.28 -21.47 15.68
C LYS A 224 -9.32 -20.60 16.51
N ALA A 225 -8.12 -20.31 16.01
CA ALA A 225 -7.14 -19.45 16.67
C ALA A 225 -7.39 -17.95 16.43
N PHE A 226 -8.29 -17.58 15.53
CA PHE A 226 -8.59 -16.19 15.21
C PHE A 226 -9.04 -15.41 16.44
N SER A 227 -8.42 -14.25 16.65
CA SER A 227 -8.74 -13.31 17.73
C SER A 227 -8.72 -11.87 17.21
N ALA A 228 -9.32 -10.94 17.93
CA ALA A 228 -9.35 -9.54 17.54
C ALA A 228 -8.96 -8.60 18.68
N GLY A 229 -8.23 -7.53 18.30
CA GLY A 229 -7.99 -6.36 19.12
C GLY A 229 -8.87 -5.20 18.66
N VAL A 230 -9.60 -4.60 19.58
CA VAL A 230 -10.43 -3.42 19.35
C VAL A 230 -9.93 -2.31 20.27
N VAL A 231 -9.43 -1.22 19.69
CA VAL A 231 -8.86 -0.12 20.45
C VAL A 231 -9.70 1.12 20.27
N PHE A 232 -10.24 1.61 21.36
CA PHE A 232 -10.91 2.90 21.39
C PHE A 232 -9.87 4.02 21.48
N VAL A 233 -9.96 4.99 20.59
CA VAL A 233 -9.20 6.23 20.65
C VAL A 233 -10.19 7.34 20.97
N ILE A 234 -10.17 7.82 22.22
CA ILE A 234 -11.23 8.66 22.75
C ILE A 234 -10.70 10.06 23.02
N ASP A 235 -11.41 11.03 22.48
CA ASP A 235 -11.28 12.41 22.90
C ASP A 235 -11.64 12.54 24.39
N SER A 236 -10.79 13.18 25.16
CA SER A 236 -11.00 13.42 26.58
C SER A 236 -10.90 14.90 26.92
N THR A 237 -11.28 15.76 25.99
CA THR A 237 -11.49 17.19 26.19
C THR A 237 -12.76 17.47 26.96
N LEU A 238 -12.99 18.73 27.32
CA LEU A 238 -14.05 19.15 28.25
C LEU A 238 -15.46 18.72 27.83
N SER A 239 -15.75 18.72 26.51
CA SER A 239 -17.07 18.36 25.94
C SER A 239 -17.42 16.88 26.07
N MET A 240 -16.43 16.02 26.34
CA MET A 240 -16.55 14.56 26.19
C MET A 240 -17.02 13.81 27.44
N ASP A 241 -17.21 14.49 28.56
CA ASP A 241 -17.54 13.83 29.84
C ASP A 241 -18.71 12.84 29.76
N PRO A 242 -19.91 13.19 29.21
CA PRO A 242 -21.05 12.27 29.14
C PRO A 242 -20.80 11.07 28.21
N TYR A 243 -19.96 11.25 27.18
CA TYR A 243 -19.63 10.20 26.21
C TYR A 243 -18.60 9.20 26.76
N ILE A 244 -17.68 9.67 27.60
CA ILE A 244 -16.70 8.81 28.29
C ILE A 244 -17.43 7.83 29.20
N GLU A 245 -18.38 8.32 30.02
CA GLU A 245 -19.18 7.45 30.90
C GLU A 245 -20.04 6.46 30.10
N ARG A 246 -20.63 6.92 29.00
CA ARG A 246 -21.44 6.06 28.13
C ARG A 246 -20.59 4.98 27.47
N THR A 247 -19.41 5.32 26.95
CA THR A 247 -18.45 4.37 26.38
C THR A 247 -18.06 3.30 27.40
N ARG A 248 -17.73 3.72 28.62
CA ARG A 248 -17.35 2.83 29.71
C ARG A 248 -18.46 1.83 30.03
N SER A 249 -19.71 2.30 30.10
CA SER A 249 -20.90 1.48 30.33
C SER A 249 -21.12 0.45 29.20
N VAL A 250 -21.03 0.89 27.94
CA VAL A 250 -21.24 0.01 26.78
C VAL A 250 -20.17 -1.07 26.71
N ILE A 251 -18.90 -0.73 26.88
CA ILE A 251 -17.80 -1.71 26.84
C ILE A 251 -17.95 -2.74 27.97
N LYS A 252 -18.37 -2.31 29.18
CA LYS A 252 -18.67 -3.22 30.27
C LYS A 252 -19.75 -4.24 29.90
N ASN A 253 -20.81 -3.80 29.24
CA ASN A 253 -21.89 -4.68 28.79
C ASN A 253 -21.41 -5.67 27.70
N ILE A 254 -20.57 -5.20 26.77
CA ILE A 254 -19.97 -6.06 25.74
C ILE A 254 -19.11 -7.15 26.39
N TYR A 255 -18.27 -6.81 27.37
CA TYR A 255 -17.48 -7.79 28.10
C TYR A 255 -18.34 -8.82 28.86
N ALA A 256 -19.38 -8.38 29.54
CA ALA A 256 -20.30 -9.28 30.24
C ALA A 256 -20.96 -10.28 29.26
N ARG A 257 -21.31 -9.83 28.07
CA ARG A 257 -21.83 -10.72 27.02
C ARG A 257 -20.77 -11.70 26.53
N MET A 258 -19.54 -11.23 26.28
CA MET A 258 -18.44 -12.07 25.84
C MET A 258 -18.10 -13.18 26.86
N GLU A 259 -18.11 -12.86 28.14
CA GLU A 259 -17.91 -13.84 29.22
C GLU A 259 -19.00 -14.91 29.21
N LYS A 260 -20.27 -14.49 29.07
CA LYS A 260 -21.41 -15.41 28.95
C LYS A 260 -21.28 -16.33 27.72
N GLU A 261 -20.76 -15.82 26.62
CA GLU A 261 -20.56 -16.57 25.37
C GLU A 261 -19.20 -17.28 25.30
N LYS A 262 -18.36 -17.21 26.36
CA LYS A 262 -16.99 -17.80 26.44
C LYS A 262 -16.04 -17.28 25.36
N LEU A 263 -16.15 -16.03 25.00
CA LEU A 263 -15.35 -15.34 23.98
C LEU A 263 -14.26 -14.42 24.58
N GLY A 264 -14.04 -14.41 25.89
CA GLY A 264 -13.12 -13.50 26.57
C GLY A 264 -11.67 -13.55 26.08
N ASP A 265 -11.23 -14.70 25.54
CA ASP A 265 -9.90 -14.86 24.96
C ASP A 265 -9.83 -14.47 23.47
N LYS A 266 -10.97 -14.30 22.82
CA LYS A 266 -11.06 -14.04 21.39
C LYS A 266 -11.15 -12.57 21.02
N VAL A 267 -11.64 -11.72 21.94
CA VAL A 267 -11.74 -10.28 21.74
C VAL A 267 -11.06 -9.56 22.90
N LYS A 268 -10.12 -8.70 22.58
CA LYS A 268 -9.42 -7.87 23.56
C LYS A 268 -9.63 -6.40 23.26
N PHE A 269 -9.99 -5.64 24.30
CA PHE A 269 -10.18 -4.20 24.17
C PHE A 269 -8.96 -3.44 24.70
N GLY A 270 -8.61 -2.36 23.99
CA GLY A 270 -7.63 -1.36 24.40
C GLY A 270 -8.26 0.02 24.45
N LEU A 271 -7.56 0.98 25.06
CA LEU A 271 -8.00 2.36 25.10
C LEU A 271 -6.81 3.31 25.11
N VAL A 272 -6.84 4.28 24.20
CA VAL A 272 -5.97 5.45 24.15
C VAL A 272 -6.85 6.69 24.27
N ALA A 273 -6.55 7.59 25.18
CA ALA A 273 -7.20 8.90 25.24
C ALA A 273 -6.28 9.97 24.62
N PHE A 274 -6.89 10.97 24.02
CA PHE A 274 -6.16 12.14 23.52
C PHE A 274 -6.84 13.45 23.97
N ARG A 275 -6.08 14.52 23.88
CA ARG A 275 -6.48 15.91 24.11
C ARG A 275 -5.77 16.78 23.07
N SER A 276 -5.48 18.02 23.40
CA SER A 276 -4.69 18.94 22.60
C SER A 276 -3.21 18.96 22.98
N ALA A 277 -2.43 19.87 22.41
CA ALA A 277 -1.00 19.99 22.69
C ALA A 277 -0.70 20.53 24.09
N LEU A 278 0.14 19.81 24.84
CA LEU A 278 0.65 20.24 26.15
C LEU A 278 1.44 21.55 26.09
N SER A 279 2.12 21.81 24.96
CA SER A 279 2.87 23.05 24.74
C SER A 279 2.00 24.30 24.81
N ALA A 280 0.73 24.20 24.39
CA ALA A 280 -0.23 25.30 24.48
C ALA A 280 -0.91 25.39 25.85
N VAL A 281 -1.21 24.26 26.46
CA VAL A 281 -1.96 24.20 27.73
C VAL A 281 -1.40 23.09 28.60
N PRO A 282 -0.33 23.36 29.39
CA PRO A 282 0.29 22.34 30.26
C PRO A 282 -0.68 21.72 31.28
N ALA A 283 -1.73 22.45 31.66
CA ALA A 283 -2.73 22.01 32.64
C ALA A 283 -3.65 20.88 32.16
N ILE A 284 -3.64 20.53 30.85
CA ILE A 284 -4.44 19.40 30.34
C ILE A 284 -3.86 18.02 30.66
N GLU A 285 -2.76 17.92 31.37
CA GLU A 285 -2.08 16.73 31.90
C GLU A 285 -1.38 15.86 30.84
N TYR A 286 -1.95 15.66 29.65
CA TYR A 286 -1.36 14.87 28.55
C TYR A 286 -1.92 15.31 27.19
N ASN A 287 -1.14 15.09 26.15
CA ASN A 287 -1.62 15.09 24.78
C ASN A 287 -2.26 13.73 24.45
N THR A 288 -1.56 12.63 24.74
CA THR A 288 -2.06 11.26 24.57
C THR A 288 -1.73 10.42 25.81
N ARG A 289 -2.64 9.48 26.15
CA ARG A 289 -2.42 8.51 27.23
C ARG A 289 -3.01 7.15 26.86
N GLN A 290 -2.18 6.11 26.85
CA GLN A 290 -2.65 4.74 26.71
C GLN A 290 -3.08 4.21 28.09
N TYR A 291 -4.36 3.98 28.26
CA TYR A 291 -4.95 3.44 29.48
C TYR A 291 -4.92 1.92 29.52
N ALA A 292 -5.24 1.28 28.38
CA ALA A 292 -5.30 -0.17 28.27
C ALA A 292 -4.66 -0.63 26.94
N ASP A 293 -3.74 -1.59 27.05
CA ASP A 293 -3.14 -2.28 25.93
C ASP A 293 -3.88 -3.62 25.76
N PRO A 294 -4.51 -3.89 24.61
CA PRO A 294 -5.30 -5.12 24.41
C PRO A 294 -4.45 -6.39 24.55
N THR A 295 -3.14 -6.33 24.30
CA THR A 295 -2.24 -7.48 24.49
C THR A 295 -1.96 -7.80 25.96
N LYS A 296 -2.21 -6.83 26.87
CA LYS A 296 -1.94 -6.94 28.30
C LYS A 296 -3.21 -7.01 29.17
N VAL A 297 -4.37 -6.84 28.56
CA VAL A 297 -5.67 -6.95 29.26
C VAL A 297 -6.01 -8.42 29.46
N LYS A 298 -6.27 -8.80 30.71
CA LYS A 298 -6.61 -10.18 31.08
C LYS A 298 -8.09 -10.51 30.80
N ASN A 299 -8.99 -9.65 31.26
CA ASN A 299 -10.46 -9.82 31.16
C ASN A 299 -11.17 -8.47 31.30
N GLY A 300 -12.50 -8.47 31.30
CA GLY A 300 -13.31 -7.26 31.40
C GLY A 300 -13.12 -6.49 32.70
N ALA A 301 -12.93 -7.19 33.82
CA ALA A 301 -12.68 -6.53 35.11
C ALA A 301 -11.33 -5.80 35.14
N ASP A 302 -10.27 -6.43 34.61
CA ASP A 302 -8.95 -5.82 34.46
C ASP A 302 -8.99 -4.61 33.51
N PHE A 303 -9.74 -4.71 32.41
CA PHE A 303 -9.94 -3.57 31.52
C PHE A 303 -10.64 -2.41 32.24
N CYS A 304 -11.75 -2.66 32.94
CA CYS A 304 -12.49 -1.63 33.67
C CYS A 304 -11.61 -0.96 34.74
N GLU A 305 -10.77 -1.73 35.44
CA GLU A 305 -9.83 -1.20 36.42
C GLU A 305 -8.79 -0.28 35.77
N LYS A 306 -8.24 -0.66 34.60
CA LYS A 306 -7.27 0.14 33.88
C LYS A 306 -7.82 1.48 33.38
N ILE A 307 -9.10 1.55 33.06
CA ILE A 307 -9.75 2.75 32.52
C ILE A 307 -10.54 3.54 33.57
N LYS A 308 -10.51 3.16 34.84
CA LYS A 308 -11.31 3.80 35.92
C LYS A 308 -11.04 5.30 36.06
N ASP A 309 -9.79 5.71 35.82
CA ASP A 309 -9.33 7.10 35.96
C ASP A 309 -9.49 7.91 34.65
N LEU A 310 -10.04 7.33 33.59
CA LEU A 310 -10.35 8.04 32.36
C LEU A 310 -11.46 9.07 32.65
N LYS A 311 -11.16 10.34 32.41
CA LYS A 311 -12.11 11.45 32.59
C LYS A 311 -11.81 12.58 31.61
N ALA A 312 -12.82 13.37 31.32
CA ALA A 312 -12.62 14.60 30.56
C ALA A 312 -11.77 15.59 31.36
N THR A 313 -10.98 16.41 30.67
CA THR A 313 -10.31 17.56 31.30
C THR A 313 -11.36 18.62 31.68
N LYS A 314 -11.06 19.39 32.72
CA LYS A 314 -11.84 20.58 33.09
C LYS A 314 -11.27 21.86 32.49
N ILE A 315 -10.21 21.74 31.73
CA ILE A 315 -9.46 22.86 31.15
C ILE A 315 -9.84 22.98 29.68
N SER A 316 -10.22 24.20 29.26
CA SER A 316 -10.50 24.50 27.87
C SER A 316 -9.23 24.59 27.04
N THR A 317 -9.29 24.17 25.80
CA THR A 317 -8.23 24.25 24.78
C THR A 317 -8.37 25.53 23.96
N PRO A 318 -7.29 26.04 23.34
CA PRO A 318 -7.33 27.31 22.57
C PRO A 318 -8.16 27.22 21.29
N LYS A 319 -8.27 26.03 20.71
CA LYS A 319 -9.02 25.73 19.50
C LYS A 319 -10.08 24.68 19.80
N PHE A 320 -11.12 24.61 18.96
CA PHE A 320 -12.07 23.50 19.00
C PHE A 320 -11.49 22.23 18.37
N ASP A 321 -10.60 22.39 17.36
CA ASP A 321 -9.84 21.27 16.79
C ASP A 321 -8.86 20.71 17.81
N GLU A 322 -8.79 19.39 17.90
CA GLU A 322 -7.95 18.64 18.83
C GLU A 322 -6.89 17.78 18.10
N ASP A 323 -6.19 16.91 18.81
CA ASP A 323 -5.11 16.10 18.20
C ASP A 323 -5.46 14.59 18.12
N PRO A 324 -6.55 14.19 17.43
CA PRO A 324 -6.94 12.78 17.27
C PRO A 324 -5.90 11.96 16.53
N TYR A 325 -5.13 12.58 15.62
CA TYR A 325 -4.10 11.87 14.87
C TYR A 325 -2.96 11.40 15.78
N ALA A 326 -2.64 12.14 16.83
CA ALA A 326 -1.71 11.66 17.87
C ALA A 326 -2.25 10.43 18.60
N GLY A 327 -3.53 10.45 18.97
CA GLY A 327 -4.18 9.29 19.61
C GLY A 327 -4.17 8.06 18.72
N VAL A 328 -4.57 8.20 17.46
CA VAL A 328 -4.58 7.10 16.48
C VAL A 328 -3.15 6.60 16.20
N LYS A 329 -2.18 7.50 16.03
CA LYS A 329 -0.77 7.14 15.83
C LYS A 329 -0.22 6.32 16.99
N VAL A 330 -0.49 6.73 18.23
CA VAL A 330 -0.09 5.96 19.44
C VAL A 330 -0.70 4.56 19.43
N ALA A 331 -2.00 4.43 19.08
CA ALA A 331 -2.65 3.12 18.97
C ALA A 331 -2.02 2.26 17.85
N LEU A 332 -1.65 2.86 16.71
CA LEU A 332 -1.02 2.14 15.61
C LEU A 332 0.41 1.67 15.94
N GLU A 333 1.20 2.47 16.65
CA GLU A 333 2.63 2.21 16.85
C GLU A 333 2.95 1.45 18.14
N LYS A 334 2.18 1.69 19.23
CA LYS A 334 2.50 1.12 20.55
C LYS A 334 1.86 -0.23 20.83
N ILE A 335 0.86 -0.62 20.05
CA ILE A 335 0.18 -1.90 20.20
C ILE A 335 0.81 -2.94 19.26
N ASN A 336 1.07 -4.12 19.79
CA ASN A 336 1.53 -5.25 18.96
C ASN A 336 0.34 -5.87 18.21
N TRP A 337 -0.02 -5.29 17.08
CA TRP A 337 -1.12 -5.74 16.25
C TRP A 337 -0.91 -7.15 15.65
N ASN A 338 0.31 -7.68 15.64
CA ASN A 338 0.59 -9.02 15.11
C ASN A 338 -0.03 -10.14 15.94
N GLU A 339 -0.42 -9.87 17.18
CA GLU A 339 -1.14 -10.83 18.03
C GLU A 339 -2.60 -11.04 17.61
N PHE A 340 -3.14 -10.19 16.74
CA PHE A 340 -4.55 -10.22 16.35
C PHE A 340 -4.73 -10.48 14.86
N GLY A 341 -5.69 -11.33 14.53
CA GLY A 341 -6.20 -11.50 13.17
C GLY A 341 -7.17 -10.38 12.77
N GLY A 342 -8.06 -9.99 13.67
CA GLY A 342 -8.93 -8.81 13.54
C GLY A 342 -8.34 -7.59 14.25
N ARG A 343 -8.24 -6.45 13.54
CA ARG A 343 -7.54 -5.26 14.03
C ARG A 343 -8.38 -4.03 13.80
N TYR A 344 -8.87 -3.42 14.88
CA TYR A 344 -9.85 -2.35 14.81
C TYR A 344 -9.46 -1.18 15.70
N ILE A 345 -9.53 0.04 15.15
CA ILE A 345 -9.50 1.27 15.91
C ILE A 345 -10.86 1.96 15.75
N VAL A 346 -11.41 2.43 16.86
CA VAL A 346 -12.65 3.21 16.93
C VAL A 346 -12.32 4.58 17.51
N LEU A 347 -12.23 5.59 16.64
CA LEU A 347 -12.04 6.98 17.04
C LEU A 347 -13.38 7.59 17.45
N VAL A 348 -13.43 8.20 18.62
CA VAL A 348 -14.60 8.89 19.17
C VAL A 348 -14.22 10.32 19.52
N THR A 349 -14.87 11.32 18.91
CA THR A 349 -14.59 12.74 19.12
C THR A 349 -15.78 13.60 18.69
N ASP A 350 -15.89 14.82 19.25
CA ASP A 350 -16.82 15.85 18.78
C ASP A 350 -16.13 17.02 18.05
N ALA A 351 -14.80 16.96 17.97
CA ALA A 351 -13.96 17.99 17.37
C ALA A 351 -13.29 17.52 16.07
N GLY A 352 -12.91 18.44 15.20
CA GLY A 352 -12.03 18.19 14.06
C GLY A 352 -10.59 17.93 14.49
N ALA A 353 -9.76 17.58 13.52
CA ALA A 353 -8.34 17.38 13.73
C ALA A 353 -7.55 18.65 13.42
N LEU A 354 -6.53 18.94 14.23
CA LEU A 354 -5.52 19.95 13.92
C LEU A 354 -4.85 19.62 12.58
N ASP A 355 -4.69 20.62 11.72
CA ASP A 355 -4.00 20.49 10.45
C ASP A 355 -2.53 20.10 10.66
N SER A 356 -1.94 19.39 9.71
CA SER A 356 -0.56 18.88 9.82
C SER A 356 0.51 19.98 9.99
N ASN A 357 0.22 21.20 9.53
CA ASN A 357 1.09 22.37 9.70
C ASN A 357 0.71 23.23 10.91
N ASP A 358 -0.33 22.87 11.66
CA ASP A 358 -0.70 23.60 12.88
C ASP A 358 0.41 23.44 13.92
N PRO A 359 0.89 24.53 14.56
CA PRO A 359 1.90 24.45 15.62
C PRO A 359 1.50 23.58 16.81
N LEU A 360 0.21 23.33 16.97
CA LEU A 360 -0.34 22.47 18.03
C LEU A 360 -0.46 20.99 17.61
N SER A 361 -0.31 20.69 16.31
CA SER A 361 -0.27 19.31 15.84
C SER A 361 1.03 18.63 16.30
N THR A 362 0.92 17.61 17.14
CA THR A 362 2.12 16.95 17.68
C THR A 362 2.70 15.91 16.74
N THR A 363 1.93 15.43 15.77
CA THR A 363 2.38 14.46 14.76
C THR A 363 2.82 15.12 13.46
N GLY A 364 2.17 16.20 13.08
CA GLY A 364 2.29 16.82 11.76
C GLY A 364 1.84 15.91 10.62
N PHE A 365 1.00 14.90 10.89
CA PHE A 365 0.35 14.06 9.90
C PHE A 365 -1.03 14.59 9.56
N ASP A 366 -1.45 14.37 8.31
CA ASP A 366 -2.82 14.60 7.86
C ASP A 366 -3.63 13.29 7.91
N ALA A 367 -4.92 13.39 7.57
CA ALA A 367 -5.83 12.26 7.55
C ALA A 367 -5.37 11.13 6.62
N GLN A 368 -4.81 11.48 5.46
CA GLN A 368 -4.34 10.50 4.48
C GLN A 368 -3.14 9.73 5.01
N ALA A 369 -2.16 10.41 5.58
CA ALA A 369 -0.96 9.76 6.12
C ALA A 369 -1.29 8.80 7.27
N ILE A 370 -2.20 9.18 8.18
CA ILE A 370 -2.66 8.29 9.25
C ILE A 370 -3.44 7.10 8.69
N ARG A 371 -4.28 7.30 7.68
CA ARG A 371 -4.98 6.21 6.99
C ARG A 371 -4.01 5.22 6.36
N GLU A 372 -2.96 5.70 5.68
CA GLU A 372 -1.95 4.81 5.07
C GLU A 372 -1.18 4.02 6.15
N LEU A 373 -0.84 4.64 7.28
CA LEU A 373 -0.25 3.91 8.42
C LEU A 373 -1.19 2.81 8.96
N ALA A 374 -2.49 3.09 9.07
CA ALA A 374 -3.47 2.10 9.50
C ALA A 374 -3.59 0.95 8.49
N LYS A 375 -3.64 1.27 7.19
CA LYS A 375 -3.64 0.30 6.09
C LYS A 375 -2.41 -0.60 6.12
N GLU A 376 -1.21 -0.02 6.29
CA GLU A 376 0.05 -0.77 6.37
C GLU A 376 0.08 -1.75 7.57
N LYS A 377 -0.60 -1.45 8.65
CA LYS A 377 -0.74 -2.35 9.80
C LYS A 377 -1.95 -3.29 9.71
N GLY A 378 -2.73 -3.19 8.63
CA GLY A 378 -3.95 -3.97 8.44
C GLY A 378 -5.04 -3.64 9.46
N VAL A 379 -5.09 -2.39 9.94
CA VAL A 379 -6.04 -1.91 10.95
C VAL A 379 -7.19 -1.19 10.25
N ALA A 380 -8.43 -1.59 10.53
CA ALA A 380 -9.62 -0.85 10.11
C ALA A 380 -9.92 0.28 11.09
N LEU A 381 -10.14 1.48 10.56
CA LEU A 381 -10.34 2.68 11.32
C LEU A 381 -11.78 3.16 11.18
N TYR A 382 -12.55 3.08 12.25
CA TYR A 382 -13.93 3.56 12.37
C TYR A 382 -13.93 4.91 13.06
N VAL A 383 -14.78 5.84 12.62
CA VAL A 383 -14.92 7.16 13.25
C VAL A 383 -16.37 7.39 13.67
N LEU A 384 -16.57 7.62 14.94
CA LEU A 384 -17.82 8.08 15.53
C LEU A 384 -17.69 9.58 15.82
N HIS A 385 -18.26 10.40 14.95
CA HIS A 385 -18.20 11.86 15.06
C HIS A 385 -19.46 12.40 15.72
N LEU A 386 -19.29 12.93 16.91
CA LEU A 386 -20.38 13.48 17.71
C LEU A 386 -20.65 14.94 17.27
N LYS A 387 -21.67 15.16 16.48
CA LYS A 387 -22.01 16.50 15.98
C LYS A 387 -22.69 17.33 17.07
N THR A 388 -21.94 17.69 18.12
CA THR A 388 -22.45 18.51 19.22
C THR A 388 -22.79 19.93 18.76
N PRO A 389 -23.75 20.62 19.41
CA PRO A 389 -24.06 22.03 19.08
C PRO A 389 -22.86 22.97 19.22
N ALA A 390 -21.95 22.68 20.14
CA ALA A 390 -20.72 23.47 20.33
C ALA A 390 -19.79 23.43 19.09
N GLY A 391 -19.77 22.30 18.37
CA GLY A 391 -18.94 22.06 17.20
C GLY A 391 -19.54 22.48 15.86
N VAL A 392 -20.69 23.15 15.81
CA VAL A 392 -21.44 23.39 14.56
C VAL A 392 -20.61 24.06 13.45
N LYS A 393 -19.69 24.97 13.79
CA LYS A 393 -18.79 25.64 12.84
C LYS A 393 -17.66 24.75 12.35
N ASN A 394 -17.38 23.68 13.07
CA ASN A 394 -16.30 22.75 12.82
C ASN A 394 -16.77 21.49 12.06
N HIS A 395 -18.05 21.12 12.15
CA HIS A 395 -18.60 19.86 11.64
C HIS A 395 -18.22 19.55 10.19
N GLN A 396 -18.25 20.56 9.30
CA GLN A 396 -17.98 20.34 7.88
C GLN A 396 -16.51 20.04 7.59
N SER A 397 -15.57 20.71 8.27
CA SER A 397 -14.14 20.43 8.15
C SER A 397 -13.80 19.08 8.77
N ALA A 398 -14.30 18.81 9.98
CA ALA A 398 -14.13 17.54 10.66
C ALA A 398 -14.66 16.35 9.84
N GLN A 399 -15.84 16.50 9.23
CA GLN A 399 -16.39 15.45 8.38
C GLN A 399 -15.45 15.10 7.21
N ARG A 400 -14.95 16.10 6.46
CA ARG A 400 -14.01 15.86 5.35
C ARG A 400 -12.72 15.18 5.83
N GLN A 401 -12.17 15.61 6.96
CA GLN A 401 -10.98 15.01 7.55
C GLN A 401 -11.24 13.53 7.93
N TYR A 402 -12.36 13.25 8.56
CA TYR A 402 -12.69 11.91 9.05
C TYR A 402 -13.18 10.95 7.96
N GLU A 403 -13.86 11.45 6.94
CA GLU A 403 -14.16 10.65 5.74
C GLU A 403 -12.87 10.25 5.02
N THR A 404 -11.89 11.16 4.92
CA THR A 404 -10.57 10.84 4.37
C THR A 404 -9.82 9.83 5.25
N LEU A 405 -9.82 10.05 6.57
CA LEU A 405 -9.15 9.19 7.55
C LEU A 405 -9.68 7.77 7.54
N SER A 406 -11.00 7.62 7.53
CA SER A 406 -11.69 6.34 7.67
C SER A 406 -12.03 5.66 6.34
N PHE A 407 -11.60 6.24 5.20
CA PHE A 407 -11.84 5.62 3.90
C PHE A 407 -11.21 4.23 3.85
N ASN A 408 -12.03 3.22 3.61
CA ASN A 408 -11.63 1.83 3.54
C ASN A 408 -11.80 1.30 2.12
N SER A 409 -10.71 0.85 1.50
CA SER A 409 -10.69 0.37 0.11
C SER A 409 -11.53 -0.91 -0.11
N ILE A 410 -11.69 -1.73 0.92
CA ILE A 410 -12.50 -2.96 0.85
C ILE A 410 -13.98 -2.61 0.83
N ALA A 411 -14.41 -1.71 1.71
CA ALA A 411 -15.78 -1.19 1.73
C ALA A 411 -16.03 -0.22 0.56
N ASN A 412 -14.98 0.32 -0.04
CA ASN A 412 -14.97 1.39 -1.04
C ASN A 412 -15.73 2.64 -0.59
N ARG A 413 -15.61 2.97 0.69
CA ARG A 413 -16.26 4.12 1.33
C ARG A 413 -15.65 4.42 2.71
N PRO A 414 -15.90 5.61 3.27
CA PRO A 414 -15.53 5.93 4.65
C PRO A 414 -16.30 5.05 5.66
N LEU A 415 -15.60 4.58 6.69
CA LEU A 415 -16.19 3.99 7.90
C LEU A 415 -16.47 5.12 8.92
N TYR A 416 -17.20 6.12 8.46
CA TYR A 416 -17.54 7.33 9.18
C TYR A 416 -19.03 7.32 9.57
N TYR A 417 -19.29 7.49 10.86
CA TYR A 417 -20.63 7.43 11.44
C TYR A 417 -20.89 8.67 12.29
N PRO A 418 -21.59 9.68 11.73
CA PRO A 418 -21.97 10.85 12.50
C PRO A 418 -23.09 10.53 13.50
N VAL A 419 -22.99 11.11 14.70
CA VAL A 419 -24.04 11.10 15.71
C VAL A 419 -24.64 12.50 15.76
N ASP A 420 -25.79 12.67 15.15
CA ASP A 420 -26.42 13.98 15.02
C ASP A 420 -26.81 14.57 16.38
N ALA A 421 -26.63 15.88 16.50
CA ALA A 421 -26.83 16.65 17.72
C ALA A 421 -26.08 16.15 18.96
N GLY A 422 -25.12 15.25 18.80
CA GLY A 422 -24.34 14.67 19.88
C GLY A 422 -25.15 13.91 20.92
N GLN A 423 -26.24 13.26 20.50
CA GLN A 423 -27.13 12.55 21.43
C GLN A 423 -26.46 11.33 22.06
N VAL A 424 -26.24 11.38 23.39
CA VAL A 424 -25.51 10.36 24.15
C VAL A 424 -26.13 8.97 24.03
N ASN A 425 -27.46 8.87 23.97
CA ASN A 425 -28.15 7.57 23.79
C ASN A 425 -27.88 7.00 22.39
N VAL A 426 -28.04 7.81 21.32
CA VAL A 426 -27.77 7.40 19.94
C VAL A 426 -26.30 6.99 19.78
N PHE A 427 -25.38 7.74 20.39
CA PHE A 427 -23.98 7.37 20.46
C PHE A 427 -23.76 6.00 21.14
N GLY A 428 -24.42 5.79 22.30
CA GLY A 428 -24.33 4.53 23.03
C GLY A 428 -24.85 3.33 22.21
N ASP A 429 -25.94 3.52 21.47
CA ASP A 429 -26.50 2.48 20.60
C ASP A 429 -25.59 2.21 19.37
N THR A 430 -24.95 3.24 18.86
CA THR A 430 -23.98 3.13 17.74
C THR A 430 -22.76 2.32 18.15
N ILE A 431 -22.14 2.63 19.29
CA ILE A 431 -21.00 1.87 19.86
C ILE A 431 -21.43 0.41 20.19
N ALA A 432 -22.61 0.23 20.76
CA ALA A 432 -23.11 -1.10 21.09
C ALA A 432 -23.30 -1.94 19.82
N THR A 433 -23.91 -1.38 18.78
CA THR A 433 -24.09 -2.05 17.48
C THR A 433 -22.76 -2.45 16.86
N LEU A 434 -21.76 -1.55 16.85
CA LEU A 434 -20.44 -1.86 16.33
C LEU A 434 -19.77 -2.97 17.13
N GLY A 435 -19.74 -2.85 18.45
CA GLY A 435 -19.13 -3.85 19.32
C GLY A 435 -19.80 -5.22 19.23
N GLU A 436 -21.13 -5.27 19.20
CA GLU A 436 -21.90 -6.52 19.03
C GLU A 436 -21.67 -7.16 17.66
N SER A 437 -21.59 -6.36 16.60
CA SER A 437 -21.27 -6.85 15.26
C SER A 437 -19.89 -7.47 15.20
N LEU A 438 -18.89 -6.84 15.80
CA LEU A 438 -17.52 -7.37 15.86
C LEU A 438 -17.47 -8.67 16.68
N VAL A 439 -18.11 -8.71 17.85
CA VAL A 439 -18.17 -9.93 18.69
C VAL A 439 -18.87 -11.07 17.96
N SER A 440 -19.97 -10.80 17.26
CA SER A 440 -20.70 -11.81 16.49
C SER A 440 -19.85 -12.45 15.40
N GLN A 441 -19.08 -11.64 14.66
CA GLN A 441 -18.18 -12.13 13.61
C GLN A 441 -17.07 -13.02 14.18
N ILE A 442 -16.47 -12.60 15.28
CA ILE A 442 -15.40 -13.37 15.92
C ILE A 442 -15.95 -14.68 16.47
N LYS A 443 -17.17 -14.68 16.97
CA LYS A 443 -17.85 -15.91 17.37
C LYS A 443 -18.03 -16.87 16.20
N GLN A 444 -18.56 -16.40 15.07
CA GLN A 444 -18.70 -17.21 13.85
C GLN A 444 -17.34 -17.77 13.40
N ALA A 445 -16.32 -16.92 13.34
CA ALA A 445 -14.96 -17.34 13.00
C ALA A 445 -14.45 -18.43 13.97
N SER A 446 -14.66 -18.26 15.28
CA SER A 446 -14.20 -19.23 16.29
C SER A 446 -14.90 -20.59 16.21
N MET A 447 -16.11 -20.64 15.65
CA MET A 447 -16.85 -21.88 15.37
C MET A 447 -16.39 -22.58 14.09
N GLY A 448 -15.48 -21.97 13.32
CA GLY A 448 -15.03 -22.46 12.01
C GLY A 448 -16.01 -22.14 10.90
N GLU A 449 -17.02 -21.30 11.17
CA GLU A 449 -17.96 -20.83 10.16
C GLU A 449 -17.34 -19.65 9.41
N PRO A 450 -17.43 -19.63 8.06
CA PRO A 450 -17.06 -18.44 7.32
C PRO A 450 -17.97 -17.29 7.73
N VAL A 451 -17.38 -16.13 7.96
CA VAL A 451 -18.14 -14.91 8.30
C VAL A 451 -19.15 -14.63 7.19
N ALA A 452 -20.37 -14.27 7.55
CA ALA A 452 -21.45 -13.99 6.60
C ALA A 452 -21.00 -12.96 5.54
N GLY A 453 -21.18 -13.28 4.27
CA GLY A 453 -20.66 -12.51 3.14
C GLY A 453 -19.40 -13.08 2.51
N SER A 454 -18.88 -14.22 2.99
CA SER A 454 -17.68 -14.86 2.44
C SER A 454 -17.96 -15.50 1.08
N ALA A 455 -17.10 -15.22 0.10
CA ALA A 455 -17.10 -15.89 -1.19
C ALA A 455 -16.81 -17.40 -1.09
N LEU A 456 -16.31 -17.89 0.06
CA LEU A 456 -16.09 -19.32 0.32
C LEU A 456 -17.40 -20.12 0.37
N ASN A 457 -18.54 -19.44 0.57
CA ASN A 457 -19.89 -20.04 0.56
C ASN A 457 -20.82 -19.47 -0.50
N ALA A 458 -20.34 -18.55 -1.34
CA ALA A 458 -21.13 -18.12 -2.46
C ALA A 458 -21.23 -19.29 -3.44
N ALA A 459 -22.36 -19.98 -3.43
CA ALA A 459 -22.84 -20.58 -4.67
C ALA A 459 -22.69 -19.52 -5.78
N PRO A 460 -22.31 -19.89 -7.01
CA PRO A 460 -22.12 -18.93 -8.09
C PRO A 460 -23.31 -17.98 -8.09
N THR A 461 -23.02 -16.71 -7.80
CA THR A 461 -24.06 -15.69 -7.68
C THR A 461 -24.81 -15.66 -9.02
N PRO A 462 -26.13 -15.78 -9.04
CA PRO A 462 -26.89 -15.56 -10.26
C PRO A 462 -26.53 -14.18 -10.83
N PRO A 463 -26.64 -13.98 -12.16
CA PRO A 463 -26.27 -12.73 -12.79
C PRO A 463 -26.92 -11.56 -12.05
N ALA A 464 -26.10 -10.60 -11.73
CA ALA A 464 -26.38 -9.31 -11.07
C ALA A 464 -27.80 -9.13 -10.51
N ALA A 465 -28.01 -9.62 -9.29
CA ALA A 465 -29.04 -9.00 -8.46
C ALA A 465 -28.65 -7.51 -8.33
N ALA A 466 -29.62 -6.62 -8.58
CA ALA A 466 -29.43 -5.19 -8.37
C ALA A 466 -28.69 -4.93 -7.06
N PRO A 467 -27.77 -3.93 -7.00
CA PRO A 467 -27.03 -3.64 -5.77
C PRO A 467 -28.01 -3.60 -4.61
N ALA A 468 -27.71 -4.37 -3.56
CA ALA A 468 -28.57 -4.43 -2.38
C ALA A 468 -28.92 -3.00 -1.94
N PRO A 469 -30.19 -2.69 -1.67
CA PRO A 469 -30.59 -1.33 -1.31
C PRO A 469 -29.73 -0.83 -0.17
N ALA A 470 -29.35 0.44 -0.23
CA ALA A 470 -28.58 1.08 0.83
C ALA A 470 -29.26 0.82 2.19
N PRO A 471 -28.52 0.48 3.26
CA PRO A 471 -29.12 0.18 4.54
C PRO A 471 -29.97 1.37 5.01
N SER A 472 -31.19 1.08 5.42
CA SER A 472 -32.20 2.07 5.80
C SER A 472 -31.92 2.76 7.13
N THR A 473 -30.97 2.25 7.93
CA THR A 473 -30.60 2.79 9.25
C THR A 473 -29.10 2.83 9.47
N PRO A 474 -28.57 3.78 10.27
CA PRO A 474 -27.16 3.83 10.63
C PRO A 474 -26.64 2.51 11.23
N SER A 475 -27.41 1.86 12.09
CA SER A 475 -27.05 0.58 12.71
C SER A 475 -26.90 -0.55 11.67
N ALA A 476 -27.79 -0.61 10.68
CA ALA A 476 -27.67 -1.59 9.59
C ALA A 476 -26.46 -1.34 8.71
N ALA A 477 -26.09 -0.06 8.50
CA ALA A 477 -24.86 0.31 7.78
C ALA A 477 -23.61 -0.18 8.53
N ILE A 478 -23.53 0.09 9.83
CA ILE A 478 -22.45 -0.34 10.71
C ILE A 478 -22.30 -1.86 10.70
N ALA A 479 -23.42 -2.59 10.88
CA ALA A 479 -23.41 -4.05 10.90
C ALA A 479 -22.90 -4.64 9.57
N ARG A 480 -23.35 -4.09 8.44
CA ARG A 480 -22.89 -4.50 7.10
C ARG A 480 -21.40 -4.26 6.92
N ASP A 481 -20.90 -3.08 7.30
CA ASP A 481 -19.50 -2.74 7.17
C ASP A 481 -18.62 -3.59 8.07
N ALA A 482 -19.05 -3.79 9.31
CA ALA A 482 -18.36 -4.64 10.24
C ALA A 482 -18.28 -6.09 9.69
N ALA A 483 -19.36 -6.63 9.11
CA ALA A 483 -19.37 -7.96 8.51
C ALA A 483 -18.35 -8.07 7.35
N LEU A 484 -18.35 -7.10 6.43
CA LEU A 484 -17.43 -7.08 5.29
C LEU A 484 -15.96 -6.97 5.74
N ILE A 485 -15.66 -6.05 6.65
CA ILE A 485 -14.31 -5.85 7.16
C ILE A 485 -13.83 -7.06 7.97
N GLY A 486 -14.70 -7.65 8.79
CA GLY A 486 -14.39 -8.88 9.53
C GLY A 486 -14.06 -10.05 8.61
N HIS A 487 -14.80 -10.20 7.52
CA HIS A 487 -14.49 -11.19 6.48
C HIS A 487 -13.13 -10.92 5.83
N ALA A 488 -12.85 -9.68 5.46
CA ALA A 488 -11.56 -9.31 4.87
C ALA A 488 -10.38 -9.61 5.81
N MET A 489 -10.53 -9.34 7.09
CA MET A 489 -9.51 -9.65 8.10
C MET A 489 -9.33 -11.16 8.29
N GLN A 490 -10.42 -11.93 8.22
CA GLN A 490 -10.34 -13.40 8.27
C GLN A 490 -9.55 -13.94 7.07
N LEU A 491 -9.82 -13.45 5.84
CA LEU A 491 -9.06 -13.86 4.65
C LEU A 491 -7.56 -13.52 4.77
N ALA A 492 -7.24 -12.34 5.31
CA ALA A 492 -5.86 -11.91 5.52
C ALA A 492 -5.15 -12.75 6.60
N TYR A 493 -5.83 -13.04 7.70
CA TYR A 493 -5.30 -13.88 8.76
C TYR A 493 -5.05 -15.30 8.27
N LEU A 494 -6.03 -15.93 7.62
CA LEU A 494 -5.91 -17.26 7.08
C LEU A 494 -4.82 -17.36 6.02
N GLY A 495 -4.77 -16.39 5.10
CA GLY A 495 -3.73 -16.34 4.08
C GLY A 495 -2.32 -16.30 4.68
N SER A 496 -2.13 -15.52 5.76
CA SER A 496 -0.87 -15.49 6.51
C SER A 496 -0.61 -16.79 7.27
N ALA A 497 -1.60 -17.32 7.99
CA ALA A 497 -1.44 -18.51 8.82
C ALA A 497 -1.19 -19.77 8.00
N THR A 498 -1.75 -19.88 6.80
CA THR A 498 -1.56 -21.00 5.87
C THR A 498 -0.38 -20.82 4.93
N GLY A 499 0.29 -19.67 4.96
CA GLY A 499 1.38 -19.36 4.05
C GLY A 499 0.95 -19.29 2.59
N THR A 500 -0.28 -18.83 2.32
CA THR A 500 -0.84 -18.69 0.96
C THR A 500 0.08 -17.82 0.09
N LYS A 501 0.37 -18.27 -1.12
CA LYS A 501 1.34 -17.66 -2.02
C LYS A 501 0.70 -17.24 -3.34
N ALA A 502 1.28 -16.22 -3.97
CA ALA A 502 0.89 -15.81 -5.31
C ALA A 502 1.21 -16.94 -6.32
N PRO A 503 0.36 -17.15 -7.35
CA PRO A 503 0.58 -18.17 -8.35
C PRO A 503 1.80 -17.84 -9.21
N PRO A 504 2.72 -18.79 -9.48
CA PRO A 504 3.86 -18.55 -10.36
C PRO A 504 3.43 -18.57 -11.82
N PHE A 505 3.85 -17.58 -12.60
CA PHE A 505 3.75 -17.56 -14.06
C PHE A 505 4.72 -16.54 -14.65
N PHE A 506 5.08 -16.66 -15.92
CA PHE A 506 6.07 -15.77 -16.53
C PHE A 506 5.43 -14.59 -17.25
N LYS A 507 4.28 -14.79 -17.89
CA LYS A 507 3.53 -13.73 -18.58
C LYS A 507 2.05 -14.01 -18.58
N ALA A 508 1.27 -13.00 -18.28
CA ALA A 508 -0.18 -13.02 -18.38
C ALA A 508 -0.73 -11.59 -18.39
N TRP A 509 -1.96 -11.46 -18.86
CA TRP A 509 -2.71 -10.21 -18.86
C TRP A 509 -3.72 -10.18 -17.72
N ILE A 510 -3.81 -9.04 -17.04
CA ILE A 510 -4.74 -8.80 -15.93
C ILE A 510 -5.38 -7.41 -16.08
N SER A 511 -6.59 -7.27 -15.55
CA SER A 511 -7.21 -5.97 -15.27
C SER A 511 -6.83 -5.51 -13.87
N ASP A 512 -6.49 -4.23 -13.70
CA ASP A 512 -6.26 -3.63 -12.37
C ASP A 512 -7.56 -3.42 -11.58
N ARG A 513 -8.72 -3.70 -12.20
CA ARG A 513 -10.05 -3.62 -11.60
C ARG A 513 -10.83 -4.91 -11.78
N ASP A 514 -11.80 -5.13 -10.91
CA ASP A 514 -12.76 -6.24 -11.04
C ASP A 514 -13.51 -6.10 -12.38
N LEU A 515 -13.56 -7.18 -13.15
CA LEU A 515 -14.16 -7.16 -14.48
C LEU A 515 -15.68 -6.96 -14.47
N VAL A 516 -16.33 -7.18 -13.32
CA VAL A 516 -17.77 -6.98 -13.13
C VAL A 516 -18.04 -5.71 -12.31
N LYS A 517 -17.37 -5.59 -11.16
CA LYS A 517 -17.46 -4.41 -10.29
C LYS A 517 -16.32 -3.43 -10.59
N GLN A 518 -16.36 -2.81 -11.74
CA GLN A 518 -15.23 -2.04 -12.31
C GLN A 518 -14.79 -0.82 -11.51
N ASN A 519 -15.56 -0.41 -10.49
CA ASN A 519 -15.16 0.58 -9.51
C ASN A 519 -14.23 0.04 -8.40
N ILE A 520 -14.06 -1.30 -8.30
CA ILE A 520 -13.25 -1.92 -7.25
C ILE A 520 -11.87 -2.32 -7.81
N PRO A 521 -10.76 -1.82 -7.26
CA PRO A 521 -9.42 -2.22 -7.67
C PRO A 521 -9.10 -3.65 -7.21
N THR A 522 -8.50 -4.44 -8.10
CA THR A 522 -7.99 -5.80 -7.81
C THR A 522 -6.55 -5.79 -7.35
N THR A 523 -5.81 -4.76 -7.73
CA THR A 523 -4.40 -4.59 -7.41
C THR A 523 -4.10 -3.16 -6.94
N GLU A 524 -3.02 -3.01 -6.20
CA GLU A 524 -2.42 -1.73 -5.83
C GLU A 524 -0.95 -1.71 -6.22
N VAL A 525 -0.40 -0.52 -6.43
CA VAL A 525 0.98 -0.34 -6.88
C VAL A 525 1.90 -0.11 -5.69
N ARG A 526 3.02 -0.83 -5.68
CA ARG A 526 4.11 -0.68 -4.72
C ARG A 526 5.41 -0.36 -5.44
N VAL A 527 6.17 0.58 -4.90
CA VAL A 527 7.52 0.90 -5.37
C VAL A 527 8.52 0.34 -4.37
N LEU A 528 9.42 -0.53 -4.83
CA LEU A 528 10.34 -1.24 -3.95
C LEU A 528 11.62 -0.43 -3.76
N LEU A 529 11.78 0.19 -2.61
CA LEU A 529 12.95 1.02 -2.29
C LEU A 529 13.78 0.36 -1.19
N THR A 530 15.10 0.28 -1.39
CA THR A 530 16.03 -0.07 -0.32
C THR A 530 16.13 1.07 0.70
N LYS A 531 16.67 0.77 1.88
CA LYS A 531 16.90 1.79 2.92
C LYS A 531 17.67 3.00 2.41
N ALA A 532 18.71 2.73 1.64
CA ALA A 532 19.53 3.80 1.04
C ALA A 532 18.73 4.61 0.01
N GLN A 533 17.95 3.95 -0.86
CA GLN A 533 17.12 4.63 -1.87
C GLN A 533 16.01 5.47 -1.24
N LEU A 534 15.36 4.96 -0.17
CA LEU A 534 14.37 5.72 0.57
C LEU A 534 14.99 6.94 1.27
N SER A 535 16.19 6.79 1.82
CA SER A 535 16.93 7.90 2.43
C SER A 535 17.35 8.94 1.41
N ASP A 536 17.87 8.52 0.25
CA ASP A 536 18.27 9.42 -0.85
C ASP A 536 17.07 10.22 -1.37
N MET A 537 15.91 9.56 -1.56
CA MET A 537 14.65 10.23 -1.94
C MET A 537 14.21 11.24 -0.86
N SER A 538 14.23 10.81 0.39
CA SER A 538 13.85 11.67 1.52
C SER A 538 14.74 12.91 1.62
N ALA A 539 16.05 12.75 1.47
CA ALA A 539 17.01 13.86 1.47
C ALA A 539 16.75 14.82 0.31
N ALA A 540 16.57 14.30 -0.92
CA ALA A 540 16.29 15.12 -2.09
C ALA A 540 14.97 15.90 -1.97
N VAL A 541 13.90 15.27 -1.51
CA VAL A 541 12.60 15.93 -1.29
C VAL A 541 12.70 16.98 -0.20
N LYS A 542 13.42 16.70 0.89
CA LYS A 542 13.65 17.65 1.98
C LYS A 542 14.38 18.90 1.50
N GLU A 543 15.48 18.73 0.76
CA GLU A 543 16.23 19.85 0.20
C GLU A 543 15.38 20.74 -0.72
N ILE A 544 14.56 20.12 -1.58
CA ILE A 544 13.67 20.84 -2.49
C ILE A 544 12.64 21.66 -1.70
N VAL A 545 12.02 21.06 -0.68
CA VAL A 545 11.00 21.73 0.15
C VAL A 545 11.61 22.85 0.99
N GLU A 546 12.79 22.64 1.56
CA GLU A 546 13.51 23.68 2.33
C GLU A 546 13.91 24.87 1.44
N ALA A 547 14.38 24.60 0.23
CA ALA A 547 14.71 25.65 -0.74
C ALA A 547 13.46 26.44 -1.17
N ALA A 548 12.32 25.78 -1.37
CA ALA A 548 11.04 26.45 -1.67
C ALA A 548 10.56 27.31 -0.51
N ASN A 549 10.61 26.78 0.72
CA ASN A 549 10.19 27.53 1.93
C ASN A 549 11.07 28.76 2.21
N SER A 550 12.35 28.72 1.84
CA SER A 550 13.26 29.86 1.95
C SER A 550 13.18 30.83 0.75
N SER A 551 12.24 30.63 -0.15
CA SER A 551 12.06 31.43 -1.36
C SER A 551 13.29 31.43 -2.31
N LEU A 552 14.19 30.47 -2.15
CA LEU A 552 15.38 30.29 -3.00
C LEU A 552 15.02 29.67 -4.37
N VAL A 553 13.89 29.00 -4.45
CA VAL A 553 13.40 28.33 -5.66
C VAL A 553 11.95 28.73 -5.88
N SER A 554 11.58 29.05 -7.12
CA SER A 554 10.19 29.33 -7.45
C SER A 554 9.31 28.08 -7.28
N PRO A 555 8.01 28.21 -6.97
CA PRO A 555 7.12 27.06 -6.86
C PRO A 555 7.11 26.16 -8.09
N THR A 556 7.25 26.73 -9.29
CA THR A 556 7.33 25.97 -10.54
C THR A 556 8.63 25.15 -10.66
N ALA A 557 9.77 25.76 -10.34
CA ALA A 557 11.06 25.06 -10.37
C ALA A 557 11.13 23.96 -9.28
N MET A 558 10.53 24.20 -8.11
CA MET A 558 10.35 23.18 -7.08
C MET A 558 9.53 21.99 -7.61
N PHE A 559 8.40 22.27 -8.23
CA PHE A 559 7.51 21.23 -8.77
C PHE A 559 8.20 20.38 -9.86
N GLU A 560 8.95 21.00 -10.77
CA GLU A 560 9.74 20.30 -11.78
C GLU A 560 10.79 19.36 -11.14
N ARG A 561 11.47 19.80 -10.10
CA ARG A 561 12.44 18.98 -9.36
C ARG A 561 11.76 17.79 -8.67
N LEU A 562 10.62 18.00 -8.03
CA LEU A 562 9.83 16.93 -7.41
C LEU A 562 9.38 15.89 -8.42
N ARG A 563 8.89 16.32 -9.59
CA ARG A 563 8.53 15.40 -10.69
C ARG A 563 9.71 14.57 -11.15
N SER A 564 10.89 15.18 -11.23
CA SER A 564 12.14 14.48 -11.59
C SER A 564 12.48 13.38 -10.57
N VAL A 565 12.41 13.68 -9.28
CA VAL A 565 12.67 12.70 -8.21
C VAL A 565 11.65 11.56 -8.25
N ALA A 566 10.37 11.87 -8.34
CA ALA A 566 9.31 10.87 -8.36
C ALA A 566 9.40 9.96 -9.60
N ALA A 567 9.70 10.52 -10.78
CA ALA A 567 9.88 9.75 -12.00
C ALA A 567 11.10 8.81 -11.91
N THR A 568 12.20 9.30 -11.34
CA THR A 568 13.43 8.50 -11.14
C THR A 568 13.15 7.33 -10.19
N MET A 569 12.42 7.56 -9.10
CA MET A 569 12.05 6.48 -8.16
C MET A 569 11.16 5.42 -8.81
N GLY A 570 10.22 5.83 -9.66
CA GLY A 570 9.35 4.90 -10.38
C GLY A 570 10.07 4.06 -11.45
N ARG A 571 11.18 4.57 -12.01
CA ARG A 571 11.93 3.91 -13.09
C ARG A 571 13.19 3.21 -12.63
N ASP A 572 14.14 3.95 -12.10
CA ASP A 572 15.43 3.42 -11.63
C ASP A 572 16.01 4.33 -10.53
N PRO A 573 15.71 4.05 -9.25
CA PRO A 573 16.15 4.89 -8.13
C PRO A 573 17.67 5.00 -8.00
N ASN A 574 18.46 4.12 -8.64
CA ASN A 574 19.93 4.22 -8.65
C ASN A 574 20.45 5.43 -9.44
N GLN A 575 19.63 5.97 -10.33
CA GLN A 575 19.98 7.19 -11.08
C GLN A 575 20.01 8.44 -10.17
N LEU A 576 19.25 8.45 -9.09
CA LEU A 576 19.27 9.54 -8.11
C LEU A 576 20.65 9.69 -7.45
N ARG A 577 21.27 8.58 -7.05
CA ARG A 577 22.61 8.55 -6.45
C ARG A 577 23.72 9.08 -7.36
N GLN A 578 23.50 9.05 -8.65
CA GLN A 578 24.49 9.54 -9.64
C GLN A 578 24.40 11.05 -9.86
N GLY A 579 23.66 11.79 -9.02
CA GLY A 579 23.50 13.25 -9.11
C GLY A 579 22.71 13.72 -10.33
N ARG A 580 22.04 12.80 -11.02
CA ARG A 580 21.30 13.10 -12.26
C ARG A 580 19.92 13.70 -12.05
N SER A 581 19.40 13.67 -10.82
CA SER A 581 18.06 14.21 -10.51
C SER A 581 17.98 15.73 -10.70
N GLU A 582 19.08 16.46 -10.42
CA GLU A 582 19.13 17.91 -10.60
C GLU A 582 19.28 18.34 -12.06
N ASN A 583 19.88 17.47 -12.90
CA ASN A 583 20.21 17.75 -14.28
C ASN A 583 19.28 17.07 -15.30
N LEU A 584 18.15 16.48 -14.85
CA LEU A 584 17.19 15.91 -15.78
C LEU A 584 16.56 17.04 -16.61
N SER A 585 17.02 17.17 -17.85
CA SER A 585 16.38 18.05 -18.83
C SER A 585 14.94 17.61 -19.09
N LYS A 586 14.07 18.52 -19.58
CA LYS A 586 12.67 18.18 -19.92
C LYS A 586 12.54 16.95 -20.85
N LEU A 587 13.52 16.76 -21.75
CA LEU A 587 13.57 15.62 -22.67
C LEU A 587 13.80 14.30 -21.91
N VAL A 588 14.73 14.28 -20.96
CA VAL A 588 15.05 13.11 -20.15
C VAL A 588 13.91 12.78 -19.19
N LEU A 589 13.31 13.80 -18.58
CA LEU A 589 12.12 13.61 -17.72
C LEU A 589 10.95 13.00 -18.51
N GLY A 590 10.73 13.45 -19.75
CA GLY A 590 9.72 12.89 -20.66
C GLY A 590 9.91 11.39 -20.86
N GLU A 591 11.13 10.93 -21.11
CA GLU A 591 11.44 9.51 -21.28
C GLU A 591 11.19 8.70 -20.00
N TYR A 592 11.49 9.25 -18.82
CA TYR A 592 11.19 8.62 -17.53
C TYR A 592 9.69 8.52 -17.25
N LEU A 593 8.91 9.49 -17.67
CA LEU A 593 7.44 9.51 -17.50
C LEU A 593 6.73 8.62 -18.50
N GLU A 594 7.28 8.52 -19.72
CA GLU A 594 6.65 7.75 -20.79
C GLU A 594 6.54 6.27 -20.42
N GLY A 595 5.36 5.70 -20.63
CA GLY A 595 5.06 4.31 -20.32
C GLY A 595 5.01 3.98 -18.82
N LEU A 596 4.96 4.98 -17.92
CA LEU A 596 4.58 4.74 -16.53
C LEU A 596 3.06 4.51 -16.47
N PRO A 597 2.61 3.32 -16.08
CA PRO A 597 1.18 2.99 -16.05
C PRO A 597 0.43 3.69 -14.91
N TYR A 598 1.17 4.09 -13.88
CA TYR A 598 0.63 4.72 -12.68
C TYR A 598 1.46 5.93 -12.30
N LYS A 599 0.79 6.92 -11.72
CA LYS A 599 1.39 8.20 -11.35
C LYS A 599 1.06 8.54 -9.90
N SER A 600 2.06 9.03 -9.15
CA SER A 600 1.85 9.65 -7.83
C SER A 600 1.14 11.01 -7.99
N ASP A 601 0.80 11.66 -6.87
CA ASP A 601 0.16 12.98 -6.89
C ASP A 601 0.96 14.01 -7.72
N VAL A 602 2.30 14.02 -7.53
CA VAL A 602 3.20 14.90 -8.27
C VAL A 602 3.24 14.55 -9.76
N LEU A 603 3.29 13.26 -10.08
CA LEU A 603 3.34 12.79 -11.48
C LEU A 603 1.98 12.92 -12.19
N GLY A 604 0.90 12.91 -11.43
CA GLY A 604 -0.46 13.09 -11.94
C GLY A 604 -0.79 14.52 -12.34
N LEU A 605 -0.08 15.50 -11.79
CA LEU A 605 -0.20 16.91 -12.17
C LEU A 605 0.70 17.22 -13.37
N ASP A 606 0.18 17.94 -14.35
CA ASP A 606 1.01 18.57 -15.37
C ASP A 606 1.44 19.99 -14.97
N GLU A 607 2.32 20.60 -15.76
CA GLU A 607 2.86 21.93 -15.46
C GLU A 607 1.80 23.03 -15.58
N GLU A 608 0.82 22.88 -16.48
CA GLU A 608 -0.27 23.85 -16.68
C GLU A 608 -1.24 23.81 -15.51
N ALA A 609 -1.64 22.62 -15.07
CA ALA A 609 -2.47 22.44 -13.88
C ALA A 609 -1.78 23.04 -12.64
N TRP A 610 -0.46 22.80 -12.46
CA TRP A 610 0.31 23.39 -11.38
C TRP A 610 0.30 24.92 -11.41
N LYS A 611 0.55 25.52 -12.58
CA LYS A 611 0.56 26.98 -12.76
C LYS A 611 -0.81 27.62 -12.57
N SER A 612 -1.89 26.88 -12.87
CA SER A 612 -3.26 27.35 -12.70
C SER A 612 -3.76 27.29 -11.25
N MET A 613 -3.05 26.54 -10.38
CA MET A 613 -3.41 26.46 -8.95
C MET A 613 -3.24 27.79 -8.25
N SER A 614 -4.17 28.11 -7.33
CA SER A 614 -4.00 29.26 -6.44
C SER A 614 -2.78 29.09 -5.53
N VAL A 615 -2.20 30.19 -5.07
CA VAL A 615 -1.08 30.18 -4.11
C VAL A 615 -1.43 29.36 -2.86
N ALA A 616 -2.68 29.44 -2.39
CA ALA A 616 -3.14 28.63 -1.26
C ALA A 616 -3.10 27.13 -1.58
N ALA A 617 -3.52 26.71 -2.78
CA ALA A 617 -3.50 25.32 -3.20
C ALA A 617 -2.05 24.80 -3.36
N GLN A 618 -1.15 25.61 -3.93
CA GLN A 618 0.28 25.27 -4.01
C GLN A 618 0.91 25.15 -2.62
N THR A 619 0.56 26.05 -1.69
CA THR A 619 1.02 25.98 -0.30
C THR A 619 0.53 24.70 0.39
N GLN A 620 -0.73 24.33 0.22
CA GLN A 620 -1.28 23.08 0.76
C GLN A 620 -0.58 21.85 0.17
N PHE A 621 -0.20 21.90 -1.09
CA PHE A 621 0.59 20.83 -1.71
C PHE A 621 1.96 20.68 -1.05
N ILE A 622 2.67 21.79 -0.79
CA ILE A 622 3.97 21.79 -0.10
C ILE A 622 3.83 21.23 1.33
N ILE A 623 2.75 21.59 2.03
CA ILE A 623 2.45 21.08 3.36
C ILE A 623 2.29 19.55 3.33
N ARG A 624 1.57 19.00 2.34
CA ARG A 624 1.45 17.55 2.16
C ARG A 624 2.80 16.87 1.92
N LEU A 625 3.73 17.51 1.19
CA LEU A 625 5.08 16.96 1.01
C LEU A 625 5.84 16.85 2.33
N ASN A 626 5.69 17.80 3.24
CA ASN A 626 6.26 17.70 4.59
C ASN A 626 5.67 16.52 5.37
N THR A 627 4.38 16.25 5.19
CA THR A 627 3.73 15.07 5.77
C THR A 627 4.31 13.78 5.20
N LYS A 628 4.53 13.70 3.87
CA LYS A 628 5.18 12.56 3.22
C LYS A 628 6.62 12.33 3.74
N LEU A 629 7.40 13.40 3.97
CA LEU A 629 8.73 13.28 4.58
C LEU A 629 8.70 12.64 5.97
N ARG A 630 7.74 13.00 6.82
CA ARG A 630 7.55 12.35 8.12
C ARG A 630 7.13 10.88 7.97
N GLN A 631 6.31 10.58 6.98
CA GLN A 631 5.91 9.21 6.65
C GLN A 631 7.13 8.36 6.24
N TYR A 632 8.08 8.91 5.46
CA TYR A 632 9.33 8.20 5.10
C TYR A 632 10.18 7.89 6.34
N GLN A 633 10.21 8.78 7.33
CA GLN A 633 10.86 8.51 8.62
C GLN A 633 10.19 7.32 9.32
N SER A 634 8.85 7.32 9.38
CA SER A 634 8.08 6.21 9.97
C SER A 634 8.33 4.88 9.24
N PHE A 635 8.42 4.89 7.91
CA PHE A 635 8.78 3.69 7.14
C PHE A 635 10.19 3.20 7.47
N ASN A 636 11.13 4.12 7.65
CA ASN A 636 12.51 3.76 7.98
C ASN A 636 12.65 3.15 9.38
N GLU A 637 11.81 3.57 10.32
CA GLU A 637 11.77 3.10 11.71
C GLU A 637 11.01 1.77 11.88
N ASP A 638 10.07 1.44 10.98
CA ASP A 638 9.28 0.20 11.06
C ASP A 638 10.09 -1.02 10.59
N ALA A 639 10.88 -1.58 11.51
CA ALA A 639 11.71 -2.76 11.23
C ALA A 639 10.91 -3.98 10.74
N SER A 640 9.61 -4.06 11.03
CA SER A 640 8.75 -5.21 10.67
C SER A 640 8.29 -5.20 9.20
N ALA A 641 8.37 -4.06 8.52
CA ALA A 641 7.87 -3.88 7.17
C ALA A 641 8.96 -4.03 6.08
N TRP A 642 10.23 -4.13 6.49
CA TRP A 642 11.34 -4.35 5.55
C TRP A 642 11.40 -5.81 5.11
N VAL A 643 11.42 -6.02 3.81
CA VAL A 643 11.46 -7.35 3.21
C VAL A 643 12.86 -7.64 2.68
N SER A 644 13.51 -8.67 3.21
CA SER A 644 14.74 -9.21 2.61
C SER A 644 14.38 -9.94 1.31
N LEU A 645 14.97 -9.54 0.18
CA LEU A 645 14.72 -10.16 -1.12
C LEU A 645 15.35 -11.54 -1.22
N ALA A 646 16.51 -11.78 -0.62
CA ALA A 646 17.21 -13.07 -0.62
C ALA A 646 17.54 -13.52 0.79
N LYS A 647 17.59 -14.84 1.01
CA LYS A 647 17.99 -15.43 2.30
C LYS A 647 19.48 -15.16 2.54
N GLY A 648 19.80 -14.40 3.59
CA GLY A 648 21.19 -14.04 3.92
C GLY A 648 21.75 -12.87 3.14
N SER A 649 20.91 -12.12 2.39
CA SER A 649 21.32 -10.84 1.80
C SER A 649 21.64 -9.82 2.88
N ASP A 650 22.48 -8.82 2.53
CA ASP A 650 22.79 -7.71 3.41
C ASP A 650 21.48 -6.99 3.82
N PRO A 651 21.27 -6.70 5.12
CA PRO A 651 20.10 -5.96 5.58
C PRO A 651 19.89 -4.61 4.86
N SER A 652 20.96 -3.98 4.33
CA SER A 652 20.88 -2.75 3.55
C SER A 652 20.18 -2.94 2.19
N GLU A 653 20.13 -4.17 1.69
CA GLU A 653 19.44 -4.53 0.43
C GLU A 653 17.96 -4.88 0.64
N SER A 654 17.52 -4.96 1.90
CA SER A 654 16.08 -5.13 2.19
C SER A 654 15.30 -3.97 1.58
N VAL A 655 14.11 -4.28 1.07
CA VAL A 655 13.25 -3.30 0.44
C VAL A 655 12.01 -3.01 1.28
N TYR A 656 11.57 -1.76 1.27
CA TYR A 656 10.26 -1.35 1.74
C TYR A 656 9.33 -1.22 0.53
N PRO A 657 8.15 -1.86 0.53
CA PRO A 657 7.18 -1.72 -0.55
C PRO A 657 6.36 -0.44 -0.36
N VAL A 658 6.94 0.69 -0.74
CA VAL A 658 6.34 2.03 -0.60
C VAL A 658 5.05 2.10 -1.43
N PRO A 659 3.89 2.47 -0.85
CA PRO A 659 2.69 2.74 -1.61
C PRO A 659 2.94 3.87 -2.62
N LEU A 660 2.34 3.77 -3.81
CA LEU A 660 2.52 4.79 -4.85
C LEU A 660 2.06 6.17 -4.38
N GLU A 661 0.97 6.22 -3.61
CA GLU A 661 0.42 7.45 -3.04
C GLU A 661 1.37 8.13 -2.05
N SER A 662 2.31 7.39 -1.48
CA SER A 662 3.34 7.92 -0.58
C SER A 662 4.55 8.50 -1.32
N LEU A 663 4.71 8.27 -2.62
CA LEU A 663 5.71 8.99 -3.42
C LEU A 663 5.36 10.48 -3.52
N PRO A 664 6.36 11.31 -3.75
CA PRO A 664 6.14 12.75 -3.97
C PRO A 664 5.15 13.01 -5.08
#